data_59b496d418106b8cc68cda3b9a4f29d8
#
_entry.id   59b496d418106b8cc68cda3b9a4f29d8
#
_cell.length_a   1.000
_cell.length_b   1.000
_cell.length_c   1.000
_cell.angle_alpha   90.00
_cell.angle_beta   90.00
_cell.angle_gamma   90.00
#
_symmetry.space_group_name_H-M   'P 1'
#
loop_
_entity.id
_entity.type
_entity.pdbx_description
1 polymer ?
#
loop_
_entity_poly.entity_id
_entity_poly.type
_entity_poly.pdbx_seq_one_letter_code
_entity_poly.pdbx_strand_id
1 'polypeptide(L)'
;MEQLADREEDFVLSGAKPFESLVPLPEVIGACTGKSAASKKVFEQYESMLVKLGSEFEILRNIPVEDIKKAAGASVAEGIHRLREGKVERTPGFDGEYGTIKLLTPSEIDGLEGQLSFFIEEGIQEKKKAAGNDTKSDKISASAREQRSGAETDKEAKEKDIIAGNTEELHKNSLSPAQQEAVSARDRAVAVIAGPGAGKTRTLISRICSLLEDRKIRPSEITAVTFTNKAAEEMRSRLEKLPGGKRIGKELCIGTFHGICSKILGDRGVDFFVADEGLLEELAGKTIARFNLKLSVSRFLREISLLKCGIQGLQSPVTEEAAAYYQEMLEEEKAVDYDDLLLKTRKLFLDEDISAQEKQFRYLLVDEFQDINPVQYDLLRVWNKNGQELFVIGDPDQSVYGFRGSDSQCFTRMEKDYPMLRTIRLTDNYRSTPEIVACALDVISHNKGPERSMQASNPAGAAVRVVEAPGEMGEAIFIAKEVNRLIGGIDMLDVEENHGGEVKRVRSFSDIAVLYRTHRQAQLLEKCLRQEGIPYVVAGREDFLLDKNVRGTLYFFQYLLCPEDLVSRSFCRKLIWPAEEALAEEQLSMLAAKYGKKVRREKTEKLLEAWIKDRKLEESEAMSRLLNAAVLNPSMESFLETISFGSEGDVRRCGSRKFPADAVMLMTLHGAKGLEFPAVFLYGMRKGLMPLELGTAAGDMEEERRLFYVGMTRAAEELIITSSGEPSVFLGEIPEEHAVMEKAKKEKPVEEVIQLSLFDMEWT
;
A
#
# COMPACT_ATOMS: atom_id res chain seq x y z
N MET A 1 16.43 -43.12 3.76
CA MET A 1 16.29 -42.47 5.11
C MET A 1 15.74 -43.51 6.11
N GLU A 2 14.59 -44.12 5.91
CA GLU A 2 14.05 -45.17 6.82
C GLU A 2 15.04 -46.30 7.12
N GLN A 3 15.82 -46.75 6.16
CA GLN A 3 16.85 -47.80 6.34
C GLN A 3 18.09 -47.35 7.12
N LEU A 4 18.25 -46.06 7.36
CA LEU A 4 19.34 -45.43 8.11
C LEU A 4 18.90 -44.93 9.47
N ALA A 5 17.63 -45.09 9.83
CA ALA A 5 17.10 -44.71 11.14
C ALA A 5 17.54 -45.74 12.17
N ASP A 6 18.27 -45.31 13.17
CA ASP A 6 18.75 -46.12 14.30
C ASP A 6 17.83 -46.04 15.54
N ARG A 7 16.69 -45.37 15.41
CA ARG A 7 15.71 -45.12 16.49
C ARG A 7 14.32 -45.53 16.02
N GLU A 8 13.50 -45.92 17.00
CA GLU A 8 12.09 -46.28 16.74
C GLU A 8 11.29 -45.02 16.31
N GLU A 9 10.23 -45.20 15.52
CA GLU A 9 9.42 -44.14 14.91
C GLU A 9 8.84 -43.15 15.96
N ASP A 10 8.60 -43.63 17.19
CA ASP A 10 8.05 -42.81 18.31
C ASP A 10 9.11 -42.33 19.28
N PHE A 11 10.39 -42.34 18.95
CA PHE A 11 11.45 -41.89 19.83
C PHE A 11 11.39 -40.37 20.07
N VAL A 12 11.11 -39.98 21.30
CA VAL A 12 11.16 -38.58 21.73
C VAL A 12 12.36 -38.37 22.65
N LEU A 13 13.22 -37.42 22.33
CA LEU A 13 14.39 -37.08 23.16
C LEU A 13 13.91 -36.61 24.55
N SER A 14 14.50 -37.11 25.61
CA SER A 14 14.18 -36.68 26.98
C SER A 14 14.48 -35.17 27.13
N GLY A 15 13.42 -34.37 27.37
CA GLY A 15 13.51 -32.91 27.48
C GLY A 15 13.18 -32.14 26.18
N ALA A 16 12.84 -32.84 25.09
CA ALA A 16 12.33 -32.14 23.88
C ALA A 16 11.00 -31.48 24.19
N LYS A 17 10.86 -30.20 23.79
CA LYS A 17 9.58 -29.50 23.87
C LYS A 17 8.61 -30.11 22.84
N PRO A 18 7.32 -30.26 23.18
CA PRO A 18 6.33 -30.70 22.20
C PRO A 18 6.28 -29.72 21.04
N PHE A 19 6.30 -30.23 19.82
CA PHE A 19 6.05 -29.43 18.62
C PHE A 19 4.62 -29.66 18.13
N GLU A 20 4.07 -28.65 17.51
CA GLU A 20 2.71 -28.68 16.97
C GLU A 20 2.77 -28.50 15.45
N SER A 21 2.21 -29.42 14.71
CA SER A 21 2.11 -29.30 13.26
C SER A 21 0.77 -28.69 12.90
N LEU A 22 0.76 -27.39 12.59
CA LEU A 22 -0.42 -26.67 12.14
C LEU A 22 -0.51 -26.68 10.61
N VAL A 23 -1.74 -26.70 10.13
CA VAL A 23 -2.07 -26.56 8.72
C VAL A 23 -2.73 -25.20 8.51
N PRO A 24 -2.42 -24.46 7.44
CA PRO A 24 -3.05 -23.15 7.16
C PRO A 24 -4.56 -23.23 7.17
N LEU A 25 -5.22 -22.28 7.83
CA LEU A 25 -6.68 -22.27 7.99
C LEU A 25 -7.46 -22.35 6.67
N PRO A 26 -7.03 -21.73 5.55
CA PRO A 26 -7.70 -21.91 4.25
C PRO A 26 -7.66 -23.35 3.75
N GLU A 27 -6.60 -24.11 4.04
CA GLU A 27 -6.49 -25.52 3.69
C GLU A 27 -7.42 -26.38 4.55
N VAL A 28 -7.52 -26.05 5.84
CA VAL A 28 -8.48 -26.70 6.76
C VAL A 28 -9.92 -26.45 6.31
N ILE A 29 -10.28 -25.21 5.98
CA ILE A 29 -11.62 -24.87 5.46
C ILE A 29 -11.89 -25.61 4.14
N GLY A 30 -10.89 -25.67 3.25
CA GLY A 30 -10.97 -26.38 1.98
C GLY A 30 -11.24 -27.87 2.18
N ALA A 31 -10.46 -28.53 3.03
CA ALA A 31 -10.60 -29.94 3.37
C ALA A 31 -11.95 -30.27 4.04
N CYS A 32 -12.49 -29.34 4.86
CA CYS A 32 -13.77 -29.52 5.56
C CYS A 32 -15.00 -29.21 4.70
N THR A 33 -14.85 -28.47 3.61
CA THR A 33 -15.96 -28.07 2.72
C THR A 33 -15.92 -28.73 1.36
N GLY A 34 -14.93 -29.59 1.11
CA GLY A 34 -14.74 -30.24 -0.21
C GLY A 34 -14.40 -29.26 -1.33
N LYS A 35 -13.84 -28.08 -1.02
CA LYS A 35 -13.49 -27.02 -1.98
C LYS A 35 -11.99 -26.79 -2.01
N SER A 36 -11.49 -26.29 -3.13
CA SER A 36 -10.08 -25.88 -3.19
C SER A 36 -9.82 -24.74 -2.20
N ALA A 37 -8.70 -24.80 -1.45
CA ALA A 37 -8.25 -23.75 -0.54
C ALA A 37 -8.15 -22.36 -1.22
N ALA A 38 -7.83 -22.34 -2.52
CA ALA A 38 -7.77 -21.13 -3.34
C ALA A 38 -9.14 -20.63 -3.85
N SER A 39 -10.25 -21.27 -3.48
CA SER A 39 -11.57 -20.89 -3.97
C SER A 39 -12.08 -19.62 -3.27
N LYS A 40 -12.78 -18.74 -4.03
CA LYS A 40 -13.36 -17.50 -3.50
C LYS A 40 -14.23 -17.71 -2.25
N LYS A 41 -15.00 -18.82 -2.20
CA LYS A 41 -15.85 -19.15 -1.06
C LYS A 41 -15.07 -19.52 0.19
N VAL A 42 -13.93 -20.23 0.03
CA VAL A 42 -13.03 -20.54 1.14
C VAL A 42 -12.41 -19.26 1.67
N PHE A 43 -11.98 -18.37 0.78
CA PHE A 43 -11.40 -17.09 1.17
C PHE A 43 -12.40 -16.17 1.90
N GLU A 44 -13.64 -16.04 1.40
CA GLU A 44 -14.71 -15.28 2.07
C GLU A 44 -15.01 -15.83 3.47
N GLN A 45 -14.98 -17.16 3.63
CA GLN A 45 -15.19 -17.82 4.92
C GLN A 45 -14.01 -17.60 5.85
N TYR A 46 -12.78 -17.68 5.35
CA TYR A 46 -11.54 -17.37 6.07
C TYR A 46 -11.55 -15.94 6.62
N GLU A 47 -11.79 -14.93 5.77
CA GLU A 47 -11.89 -13.54 6.20
C GLU A 47 -13.00 -13.32 7.26
N SER A 48 -14.17 -13.97 7.07
CA SER A 48 -15.26 -13.91 8.05
C SER A 48 -14.88 -14.51 9.40
N MET A 49 -14.06 -15.57 9.41
CA MET A 49 -13.57 -16.17 10.65
C MET A 49 -12.55 -15.26 11.35
N LEU A 50 -11.59 -14.68 10.60
CA LEU A 50 -10.63 -13.73 11.18
C LEU A 50 -11.30 -12.53 11.83
N VAL A 51 -12.33 -11.96 11.18
CA VAL A 51 -13.07 -10.81 11.72
C VAL A 51 -13.86 -11.18 12.98
N LYS A 52 -14.42 -12.39 13.06
CA LYS A 52 -15.32 -12.80 14.16
C LYS A 52 -14.60 -13.44 15.34
N LEU A 53 -13.50 -14.15 15.09
CA LEU A 53 -12.85 -15.04 16.04
C LEU A 53 -11.41 -14.63 16.38
N GLY A 54 -10.79 -13.72 15.63
CA GLY A 54 -9.42 -13.28 15.86
C GLY A 54 -8.40 -13.90 14.91
N SER A 55 -7.13 -13.96 15.32
CA SER A 55 -6.05 -14.42 14.47
C SER A 55 -6.14 -15.90 14.10
N GLU A 56 -5.55 -16.27 12.97
CA GLU A 56 -5.53 -17.64 12.45
C GLU A 56 -4.99 -18.65 13.48
N PHE A 57 -3.91 -18.32 14.15
CA PHE A 57 -3.34 -19.18 15.19
C PHE A 57 -4.24 -19.32 16.41
N GLU A 58 -4.94 -18.26 16.81
CA GLU A 58 -5.94 -18.34 17.88
C GLU A 58 -7.09 -19.27 17.47
N ILE A 59 -7.57 -19.17 16.24
CA ILE A 59 -8.62 -20.03 15.70
C ILE A 59 -8.17 -21.50 15.66
N LEU A 60 -6.94 -21.76 15.22
CA LEU A 60 -6.43 -23.13 15.12
C LEU A 60 -6.10 -23.75 16.48
N ARG A 61 -5.70 -22.95 17.49
CA ARG A 61 -5.21 -23.46 18.79
C ARG A 61 -6.20 -23.32 19.93
N ASN A 62 -6.75 -22.10 20.14
CA ASN A 62 -7.31 -21.72 21.44
C ASN A 62 -8.83 -21.49 21.41
N ILE A 63 -9.38 -20.98 20.33
CA ILE A 63 -10.81 -20.65 20.24
C ILE A 63 -11.67 -21.91 20.50
N PRO A 64 -12.69 -21.84 21.41
CA PRO A 64 -13.58 -22.96 21.66
C PRO A 64 -14.29 -23.46 20.39
N VAL A 65 -14.36 -24.78 20.23
CA VAL A 65 -14.97 -25.42 19.04
C VAL A 65 -16.42 -24.96 18.82
N GLU A 66 -17.16 -24.70 19.91
CA GLU A 66 -18.54 -24.20 19.84
C GLU A 66 -18.65 -22.79 19.23
N ASP A 67 -17.66 -21.93 19.45
CA ASP A 67 -17.64 -20.58 18.86
C ASP A 67 -17.21 -20.64 17.39
N ILE A 68 -16.28 -21.53 17.04
CA ILE A 68 -15.96 -21.84 15.64
C ILE A 68 -17.18 -22.37 14.91
N LYS A 69 -17.96 -23.28 15.54
CA LYS A 69 -19.20 -23.82 14.98
C LYS A 69 -20.24 -22.76 14.68
N LYS A 70 -20.40 -21.77 15.57
CA LYS A 70 -21.31 -20.63 15.35
C LYS A 70 -20.86 -19.72 14.20
N ALA A 71 -19.56 -19.53 14.03
CA ALA A 71 -18.98 -18.61 13.07
C ALA A 71 -18.79 -19.22 11.67
N ALA A 72 -18.40 -20.50 11.58
CA ALA A 72 -17.95 -21.15 10.36
C ALA A 72 -18.68 -22.45 10.00
N GLY A 73 -19.58 -22.93 10.87
CA GLY A 73 -20.35 -24.14 10.66
C GLY A 73 -19.75 -25.41 11.29
N ALA A 74 -20.56 -26.50 11.29
CA ALA A 74 -20.20 -27.73 12.00
C ALA A 74 -19.00 -28.47 11.36
N SER A 75 -18.92 -28.50 10.05
CA SER A 75 -17.85 -29.18 9.31
C SER A 75 -16.46 -28.58 9.61
N VAL A 76 -16.33 -27.23 9.60
CA VAL A 76 -15.07 -26.55 9.88
C VAL A 76 -14.70 -26.69 11.37
N ALA A 77 -15.68 -26.60 12.26
CA ALA A 77 -15.46 -26.81 13.70
C ALA A 77 -14.94 -28.21 14.01
N GLU A 78 -15.53 -29.24 13.41
CA GLU A 78 -15.10 -30.63 13.56
C GLU A 78 -13.71 -30.84 12.95
N GLY A 79 -13.43 -30.25 11.79
CA GLY A 79 -12.11 -30.33 11.18
C GLY A 79 -11.00 -29.73 12.03
N ILE A 80 -11.24 -28.55 12.63
CA ILE A 80 -10.29 -27.92 13.55
C ILE A 80 -10.14 -28.74 14.84
N HIS A 81 -11.22 -29.32 15.34
CA HIS A 81 -11.16 -30.24 16.50
C HIS A 81 -10.25 -31.43 16.23
N ARG A 82 -10.45 -32.11 15.08
CA ARG A 82 -9.59 -33.25 14.68
C ARG A 82 -8.14 -32.84 14.44
N LEU A 83 -7.92 -31.66 13.87
CA LEU A 83 -6.55 -31.12 13.71
C LEU A 83 -5.85 -30.96 15.06
N ARG A 84 -6.52 -30.40 16.08
CA ARG A 84 -6.01 -30.25 17.44
C ARG A 84 -5.75 -31.58 18.15
N GLU A 85 -6.53 -32.61 17.83
CA GLU A 85 -6.33 -33.97 18.36
C GLU A 85 -5.31 -34.81 17.57
N GLY A 86 -4.70 -34.23 16.52
CA GLY A 86 -3.76 -34.93 15.64
C GLY A 86 -4.38 -35.99 14.74
N LYS A 87 -5.71 -36.03 14.64
CA LYS A 87 -6.46 -36.97 13.78
C LYS A 87 -6.52 -36.49 12.34
N VAL A 88 -5.37 -36.50 11.65
CA VAL A 88 -5.22 -35.99 10.29
C VAL A 88 -4.57 -37.05 9.41
N GLU A 89 -5.24 -37.44 8.32
CA GLU A 89 -4.62 -38.23 7.25
C GLU A 89 -3.76 -37.31 6.39
N ARG A 90 -2.46 -37.59 6.32
CA ARG A 90 -1.50 -36.82 5.52
C ARG A 90 -1.04 -37.66 4.35
N THR A 91 -1.16 -37.13 3.13
CA THR A 91 -0.53 -37.73 1.95
C THR A 91 0.72 -36.88 1.65
N PRO A 92 1.94 -37.45 1.79
CA PRO A 92 3.16 -36.74 1.48
C PRO A 92 3.16 -36.21 0.03
N GLY A 93 3.70 -35.00 -0.19
CA GLY A 93 3.97 -34.51 -1.53
C GLY A 93 5.25 -35.10 -2.11
N PHE A 94 5.43 -34.98 -3.44
CA PHE A 94 6.65 -35.31 -4.16
C PHE A 94 7.26 -34.03 -4.74
N ASP A 95 8.45 -34.13 -5.32
CA ASP A 95 9.11 -32.99 -5.95
C ASP A 95 8.17 -32.21 -6.90
N GLY A 96 7.81 -30.98 -6.47
CA GLY A 96 6.91 -30.09 -7.20
C GLY A 96 5.43 -30.19 -6.86
N GLU A 97 4.99 -31.17 -6.06
CA GLU A 97 3.61 -31.29 -5.58
C GLU A 97 3.55 -31.22 -4.06
N TYR A 98 2.72 -30.32 -3.53
CA TYR A 98 2.46 -30.23 -2.09
C TYR A 98 1.63 -31.42 -1.61
N GLY A 99 1.94 -31.93 -0.42
CA GLY A 99 1.12 -32.93 0.25
C GLY A 99 -0.32 -32.44 0.46
N THR A 100 -1.24 -33.38 0.57
CA THR A 100 -2.65 -33.08 0.86
C THR A 100 -3.05 -33.62 2.22
N ILE A 101 -3.96 -32.91 2.88
CA ILE A 101 -4.57 -33.33 4.15
C ILE A 101 -6.01 -33.72 3.94
N LYS A 102 -6.45 -34.76 4.67
CA LYS A 102 -7.86 -35.12 4.79
C LYS A 102 -8.26 -35.08 6.26
N LEU A 103 -9.28 -34.27 6.56
CA LEU A 103 -9.84 -34.08 7.91
C LEU A 103 -11.20 -34.75 8.03
N LEU A 104 -12.00 -34.71 6.96
CA LEU A 104 -13.34 -35.28 6.88
C LEU A 104 -13.48 -36.06 5.57
N THR A 105 -14.26 -37.14 5.59
CA THR A 105 -14.67 -37.86 4.38
C THR A 105 -15.85 -37.12 3.71
N PRO A 106 -16.08 -37.32 2.39
CA PRO A 106 -17.21 -36.70 1.69
C PRO A 106 -18.57 -37.02 2.35
N SER A 107 -18.76 -38.22 2.86
CA SER A 107 -19.98 -38.65 3.56
C SER A 107 -20.16 -37.97 4.91
N GLU A 108 -19.07 -37.62 5.60
CA GLU A 108 -19.14 -36.85 6.85
C GLU A 108 -19.44 -35.38 6.59
N ILE A 109 -18.91 -34.80 5.51
CA ILE A 109 -19.22 -33.43 5.09
C ILE A 109 -20.70 -33.30 4.78
N ASP A 110 -21.26 -34.19 3.96
CA ASP A 110 -22.68 -34.23 3.61
C ASP A 110 -23.58 -34.45 4.84
N GLY A 111 -23.15 -35.29 5.77
CA GLY A 111 -23.86 -35.57 7.01
C GLY A 111 -23.92 -34.37 7.97
N LEU A 112 -22.81 -33.62 8.08
CA LEU A 112 -22.73 -32.43 8.93
C LEU A 112 -23.45 -31.22 8.32
N GLU A 113 -23.44 -31.06 7.00
CA GLU A 113 -24.23 -30.05 6.29
C GLU A 113 -25.73 -30.40 6.25
N GLY A 114 -26.08 -31.68 6.17
CA GLY A 114 -27.48 -32.17 6.22
C GLY A 114 -28.16 -31.90 7.55
N GLN A 115 -27.44 -31.97 8.68
CA GLN A 115 -27.98 -31.62 9.99
C GLN A 115 -28.36 -30.13 10.11
N LEU A 116 -27.62 -29.24 9.50
CA LEU A 116 -27.95 -27.80 9.47
C LEU A 116 -29.20 -27.51 8.65
N SER A 117 -29.43 -28.23 7.57
CA SER A 117 -30.64 -28.15 6.75
C SER A 117 -31.88 -28.59 7.56
N PHE A 118 -31.75 -29.63 8.38
CA PHE A 118 -32.85 -30.13 9.20
C PHE A 118 -33.25 -29.16 10.32
N PHE A 119 -32.29 -28.51 10.99
CA PHE A 119 -32.55 -27.48 12.00
C PHE A 119 -33.13 -26.19 11.40
N ILE A 120 -32.79 -25.85 10.17
CA ILE A 120 -33.36 -24.70 9.47
C ILE A 120 -34.83 -25.00 9.06
N GLU A 121 -35.12 -26.24 8.64
CA GLU A 121 -36.50 -26.65 8.31
C GLU A 121 -37.39 -26.77 9.54
N GLU A 122 -36.89 -27.24 10.71
CA GLU A 122 -37.67 -27.24 11.95
C GLU A 122 -37.96 -25.81 12.44
N GLY A 123 -36.98 -24.88 12.39
CA GLY A 123 -37.19 -23.48 12.74
C GLY A 123 -38.18 -22.74 11.82
N ILE A 124 -38.27 -23.18 10.57
CA ILE A 124 -39.25 -22.67 9.60
C ILE A 124 -40.62 -23.31 9.80
N GLN A 125 -40.71 -24.59 10.24
CA GLN A 125 -41.94 -25.26 10.53
C GLN A 125 -42.60 -24.78 11.84
N GLU A 126 -41.85 -24.44 12.88
CA GLU A 126 -42.40 -23.82 14.09
C GLU A 126 -42.98 -22.43 13.82
N LYS A 127 -42.35 -21.62 12.93
CA LYS A 127 -42.93 -20.33 12.49
C LYS A 127 -44.15 -20.50 11.57
N LYS A 128 -44.27 -21.61 10.85
CA LYS A 128 -45.44 -21.89 9.99
C LYS A 128 -46.60 -22.53 10.75
N LYS A 129 -46.35 -23.19 11.88
CA LYS A 129 -47.45 -23.76 12.75
C LYS A 129 -48.15 -22.71 13.60
N ALA A 130 -47.55 -21.54 13.80
CA ALA A 130 -48.19 -20.41 14.49
C ALA A 130 -49.07 -19.51 13.57
N ALA A 131 -49.12 -19.80 12.27
CA ALA A 131 -49.84 -19.00 11.27
C ALA A 131 -50.80 -19.82 10.38
N GLY A 132 -51.37 -20.89 10.90
CA GLY A 132 -52.27 -21.73 10.12
C GLY A 132 -53.55 -22.06 10.86
N ASN A 133 -54.56 -21.24 10.72
CA ASN A 133 -55.97 -21.63 10.49
C ASN A 133 -56.78 -20.34 10.30
N ASP A 134 -57.17 -20.05 9.09
CA ASP A 134 -58.56 -19.98 8.67
C ASP A 134 -58.68 -19.60 7.20
N THR A 135 -59.28 -20.53 6.49
CA THR A 135 -59.70 -20.38 5.11
C THR A 135 -61.11 -19.75 5.08
N LYS A 136 -61.31 -18.77 4.21
CA LYS A 136 -62.34 -18.77 3.14
C LYS A 136 -62.54 -17.40 2.52
N SER A 137 -62.39 -17.41 1.21
CA SER A 137 -63.13 -16.69 0.17
C SER A 137 -63.89 -15.40 0.54
N ASP A 138 -63.63 -14.31 -0.09
CA ASP A 138 -64.32 -13.75 -1.25
C ASP A 138 -63.98 -12.27 -1.42
N LYS A 139 -63.86 -11.90 -2.68
CA LYS A 139 -63.94 -10.55 -3.26
C LYS A 139 -64.39 -9.43 -2.34
N ILE A 140 -63.65 -8.31 -2.34
CA ILE A 140 -64.14 -7.00 -2.76
C ILE A 140 -62.96 -6.00 -2.77
N SER A 141 -63.01 -5.22 -3.77
CA SER A 141 -62.10 -4.15 -4.21
C SER A 141 -62.02 -2.94 -3.29
N ALA A 142 -60.86 -2.24 -3.42
CA ALA A 142 -60.72 -0.80 -3.23
C ALA A 142 -61.03 -0.22 -1.83
N SER A 143 -60.06 -0.30 -0.92
CA SER A 143 -59.87 0.76 0.11
C SER A 143 -58.54 0.62 0.92
N ALA A 144 -57.50 0.02 0.37
CA ALA A 144 -56.24 -0.23 1.08
C ALA A 144 -55.09 0.63 0.56
N ARG A 145 -55.35 1.88 0.17
CA ARG A 145 -54.30 2.77 -0.32
C ARG A 145 -53.89 3.90 0.63
N GLU A 146 -54.58 4.09 1.74
CA GLU A 146 -54.25 5.18 2.69
C GLU A 146 -53.63 4.72 4.02
N GLN A 147 -53.54 3.41 4.29
CA GLN A 147 -52.88 2.94 5.53
C GLN A 147 -51.46 2.37 5.35
N ARG A 148 -50.92 2.37 4.13
CA ARG A 148 -49.48 1.98 3.88
C ARG A 148 -48.48 3.12 3.91
N SER A 149 -48.91 4.38 3.87
CA SER A 149 -48.00 5.53 3.93
C SER A 149 -47.52 5.92 5.33
N GLY A 150 -48.26 5.52 6.39
CA GLY A 150 -47.89 5.84 7.77
C GLY A 150 -46.90 4.87 8.43
N ALA A 151 -46.81 3.63 7.91
CA ALA A 151 -45.94 2.62 8.50
C ALA A 151 -44.51 2.59 7.86
N GLU A 152 -44.37 3.09 6.62
CA GLU A 152 -43.05 3.26 5.98
C GLU A 152 -42.37 4.52 6.45
N THR A 153 -43.13 5.60 6.73
CA THR A 153 -42.52 6.86 7.26
C THR A 153 -42.01 6.70 8.69
N ASP A 154 -42.69 5.88 9.54
CA ASP A 154 -42.21 5.62 10.91
C ASP A 154 -41.01 4.66 10.98
N LYS A 155 -40.86 3.76 10.01
CA LYS A 155 -39.64 2.93 9.90
C LYS A 155 -38.45 3.71 9.36
N GLU A 156 -38.65 4.53 8.33
CA GLU A 156 -37.59 5.41 7.80
C GLU A 156 -37.18 6.51 8.79
N ALA A 157 -38.12 7.02 9.61
CA ALA A 157 -37.79 7.98 10.66
C ALA A 157 -37.03 7.32 11.82
N LYS A 158 -37.41 6.11 12.24
CA LYS A 158 -36.64 5.35 13.27
C LYS A 158 -35.32 4.82 12.78
N GLU A 159 -35.17 4.42 11.51
CA GLU A 159 -33.88 4.09 10.93
C GLU A 159 -32.99 5.34 10.76
N LYS A 160 -33.57 6.49 10.40
CA LYS A 160 -32.83 7.77 10.35
C LYS A 160 -32.38 8.24 11.72
N ASP A 161 -33.16 8.07 12.76
CA ASP A 161 -32.76 8.46 14.13
C ASP A 161 -31.75 7.49 14.75
N ILE A 162 -31.79 6.19 14.43
CA ILE A 162 -30.77 5.21 14.86
C ILE A 162 -29.48 5.40 14.10
N ILE A 163 -29.55 5.74 12.80
CA ILE A 163 -28.38 6.01 11.96
C ILE A 163 -27.77 7.36 12.33
N ALA A 164 -28.57 8.38 12.61
CA ALA A 164 -28.09 9.70 13.08
C ALA A 164 -27.44 9.59 14.48
N GLY A 165 -28.00 8.82 15.41
CA GLY A 165 -27.42 8.59 16.73
C GLY A 165 -26.08 7.87 16.68
N ASN A 166 -25.95 6.82 15.86
CA ASN A 166 -24.69 6.09 15.69
C ASN A 166 -23.62 6.90 14.93
N THR A 167 -24.00 7.80 14.03
CA THR A 167 -23.07 8.67 13.31
C THR A 167 -22.61 9.82 14.20
N GLU A 168 -23.45 10.40 15.03
CA GLU A 168 -23.07 11.45 15.99
C GLU A 168 -22.11 10.93 17.06
N GLU A 169 -22.29 9.70 17.56
CA GLU A 169 -21.38 9.06 18.52
C GLU A 169 -20.02 8.71 17.89
N LEU A 170 -19.96 8.26 16.65
CA LEU A 170 -18.71 7.95 15.94
C LEU A 170 -17.88 9.18 15.60
N HIS A 171 -18.49 10.34 15.40
CA HIS A 171 -17.79 11.56 14.96
C HIS A 171 -17.47 12.57 16.07
N LYS A 172 -18.30 12.69 17.10
CA LYS A 172 -18.09 13.70 18.17
C LYS A 172 -17.28 13.19 19.37
N ASN A 173 -17.39 11.94 19.74
CA ASN A 173 -16.78 11.41 20.98
C ASN A 173 -15.34 10.90 20.84
N SER A 174 -14.69 11.04 19.68
CA SER A 174 -13.36 10.49 19.45
C SER A 174 -12.32 11.45 18.85
N LEU A 175 -12.66 12.70 18.58
CA LEU A 175 -11.70 13.72 18.13
C LEU A 175 -11.07 14.43 19.33
N SER A 176 -9.76 14.71 19.28
CA SER A 176 -9.11 15.55 20.29
C SER A 176 -9.60 17.00 20.19
N PRO A 177 -9.44 17.82 21.25
CA PRO A 177 -9.83 19.21 21.20
C PRO A 177 -9.25 19.99 20.01
N ALA A 178 -7.97 19.75 19.68
CA ALA A 178 -7.32 20.40 18.55
C ALA A 178 -7.86 19.89 17.20
N GLN A 179 -8.16 18.59 17.08
CA GLN A 179 -8.83 18.05 15.90
C GLN A 179 -10.23 18.62 15.74
N GLN A 180 -10.99 18.74 16.84
CA GLN A 180 -12.32 19.35 16.83
C GLN A 180 -12.28 20.82 16.43
N GLU A 181 -11.27 21.57 16.91
CA GLU A 181 -11.03 22.93 16.48
C GLU A 181 -10.78 23.02 14.97
N ALA A 182 -9.91 22.15 14.42
CA ALA A 182 -9.63 22.11 13.00
C ALA A 182 -10.87 21.75 12.16
N VAL A 183 -11.71 20.80 12.61
CA VAL A 183 -12.95 20.40 11.95
C VAL A 183 -14.00 21.51 11.96
N SER A 184 -14.09 22.31 13.03
CA SER A 184 -15.11 23.34 13.20
C SER A 184 -14.72 24.73 12.70
N ALA A 185 -13.43 24.99 12.40
CA ALA A 185 -12.93 26.29 11.94
C ALA A 185 -13.73 26.83 10.73
N ARG A 186 -13.95 28.15 10.67
CA ARG A 186 -14.75 28.80 9.59
C ARG A 186 -13.96 29.92 8.89
N ASP A 187 -12.67 29.93 9.09
CA ASP A 187 -11.76 30.92 8.52
C ASP A 187 -11.60 30.67 7.01
N ARG A 188 -11.33 31.75 6.24
CA ARG A 188 -11.09 31.67 4.78
C ARG A 188 -9.91 30.79 4.43
N ALA A 189 -8.88 30.77 5.30
CA ALA A 189 -7.71 29.92 5.15
C ALA A 189 -7.36 29.30 6.52
N VAL A 190 -7.19 27.99 6.53
CA VAL A 190 -6.86 27.20 7.72
C VAL A 190 -5.67 26.31 7.38
N ALA A 191 -4.62 26.40 8.19
CA ALA A 191 -3.46 25.53 8.12
C ALA A 191 -3.40 24.63 9.38
N VAL A 192 -3.37 23.33 9.19
CA VAL A 192 -3.24 22.34 10.27
C VAL A 192 -1.85 21.73 10.19
N ILE A 193 -1.02 22.03 11.19
CA ILE A 193 0.30 21.42 11.34
C ILE A 193 0.12 20.18 12.23
N ALA A 194 0.36 19.02 11.68
CA ALA A 194 0.03 17.76 12.30
C ALA A 194 1.18 16.75 12.14
N GLY A 195 1.83 16.39 13.23
CA GLY A 195 2.92 15.39 13.24
C GLY A 195 2.48 14.00 12.76
N PRO A 196 3.43 13.06 12.68
CA PRO A 196 3.12 11.68 12.35
C PRO A 196 2.16 11.10 13.41
N GLY A 197 1.23 10.24 12.97
CA GLY A 197 0.26 9.64 13.90
C GLY A 197 -0.77 10.57 14.53
N ALA A 198 -0.80 11.88 14.19
CA ALA A 198 -1.74 12.84 14.75
C ALA A 198 -3.17 12.76 14.17
N GLY A 199 -3.43 11.83 13.28
CA GLY A 199 -4.75 11.61 12.69
C GLY A 199 -5.11 12.60 11.59
N LYS A 200 -4.13 13.03 10.75
CA LYS A 200 -4.31 13.93 9.60
C LYS A 200 -5.51 13.56 8.74
N THR A 201 -5.50 12.34 8.20
CA THR A 201 -6.57 11.84 7.30
C THR A 201 -7.93 11.79 8.00
N ARG A 202 -7.95 11.43 9.29
CA ARG A 202 -9.18 11.44 10.10
C ARG A 202 -9.74 12.84 10.25
N THR A 203 -8.90 13.82 10.58
CA THR A 203 -9.28 15.23 10.69
C THR A 203 -9.83 15.76 9.38
N LEU A 204 -9.19 15.42 8.25
CA LEU A 204 -9.62 15.82 6.91
C LEU A 204 -10.99 15.24 6.54
N ILE A 205 -11.18 13.93 6.77
CA ILE A 205 -12.48 13.27 6.53
C ILE A 205 -13.57 13.87 7.41
N SER A 206 -13.29 14.08 8.71
CA SER A 206 -14.25 14.69 9.62
C SER A 206 -14.61 16.13 9.19
N ARG A 207 -13.62 16.88 8.63
CA ARG A 207 -13.86 18.19 8.03
C ARG A 207 -14.81 18.12 6.84
N ILE A 208 -14.61 17.15 5.93
CA ILE A 208 -15.52 16.92 4.78
C ILE A 208 -16.93 16.60 5.29
N CYS A 209 -17.07 15.73 6.28
CA CYS A 209 -18.36 15.39 6.88
C CYS A 209 -19.04 16.64 7.47
N SER A 210 -18.32 17.46 8.22
CA SER A 210 -18.86 18.73 8.77
C SER A 210 -19.30 19.70 7.69
N LEU A 211 -18.57 19.80 6.57
CA LEU A 211 -19.01 20.60 5.41
C LEU A 211 -20.31 20.08 4.81
N LEU A 212 -20.47 18.77 4.67
CA LEU A 212 -21.64 18.14 4.08
C LEU A 212 -22.86 18.15 5.01
N GLU A 213 -22.68 17.77 6.28
CA GLU A 213 -23.75 17.51 7.22
C GLU A 213 -24.16 18.77 8.02
N ASP A 214 -23.17 19.49 8.61
CA ASP A 214 -23.43 20.65 9.45
C ASP A 214 -23.68 21.91 8.62
N ARG A 215 -22.89 22.10 7.55
CA ARG A 215 -22.94 23.30 6.71
C ARG A 215 -23.80 23.15 5.47
N LYS A 216 -24.28 21.92 5.16
CA LYS A 216 -25.13 21.58 4.00
C LYS A 216 -24.51 21.96 2.65
N ILE A 217 -23.19 21.91 2.53
CA ILE A 217 -22.46 22.20 1.28
C ILE A 217 -22.68 21.03 0.31
N ARG A 218 -22.82 21.34 -0.96
CA ARG A 218 -22.98 20.32 -2.01
C ARG A 218 -21.66 19.60 -2.24
N PRO A 219 -21.67 18.26 -2.39
CA PRO A 219 -20.42 17.50 -2.66
C PRO A 219 -19.65 18.04 -3.87
N SER A 220 -20.33 18.49 -4.92
CA SER A 220 -19.73 19.06 -6.13
C SER A 220 -19.02 20.41 -5.94
N GLU A 221 -19.14 21.03 -4.78
CA GLU A 221 -18.45 22.30 -4.43
C GLU A 221 -17.19 22.03 -3.59
N ILE A 222 -16.89 20.77 -3.28
CA ILE A 222 -15.76 20.35 -2.43
C ILE A 222 -14.74 19.58 -3.28
N THR A 223 -13.48 19.99 -3.21
CA THR A 223 -12.34 19.23 -3.77
C THR A 223 -11.36 18.88 -2.67
N ALA A 224 -10.98 17.62 -2.59
CA ALA A 224 -9.93 17.12 -1.72
C ALA A 224 -8.74 16.65 -2.56
N VAL A 225 -7.60 17.29 -2.38
CA VAL A 225 -6.35 16.97 -3.08
C VAL A 225 -5.47 16.16 -2.15
N THR A 226 -4.97 15.03 -2.64
CA THR A 226 -4.03 14.15 -1.93
C THR A 226 -2.74 13.98 -2.71
N PHE A 227 -1.70 13.48 -2.06
CA PHE A 227 -0.42 13.26 -2.72
C PHE A 227 -0.38 11.93 -3.50
N THR A 228 -1.13 10.90 -3.07
CA THR A 228 -1.14 9.56 -3.69
C THR A 228 -2.54 9.12 -4.07
N ASN A 229 -2.65 8.30 -5.13
CA ASN A 229 -3.93 7.70 -5.55
C ASN A 229 -4.50 6.79 -4.46
N LYS A 230 -3.64 6.08 -3.73
CA LYS A 230 -4.05 5.23 -2.61
C LYS A 230 -4.73 6.04 -1.49
N ALA A 231 -4.17 7.20 -1.12
CA ALA A 231 -4.78 8.09 -0.13
C ALA A 231 -6.13 8.62 -0.62
N ALA A 232 -6.24 8.96 -1.92
CA ALA A 232 -7.50 9.37 -2.54
C ALA A 232 -8.56 8.26 -2.48
N GLU A 233 -8.19 7.02 -2.80
CA GLU A 233 -9.08 5.86 -2.77
C GLU A 233 -9.49 5.49 -1.34
N GLU A 234 -8.57 5.51 -0.40
CA GLU A 234 -8.86 5.30 1.02
C GLU A 234 -9.84 6.35 1.55
N MET A 235 -9.61 7.63 1.24
CA MET A 235 -10.51 8.72 1.61
C MET A 235 -11.91 8.50 1.01
N ARG A 236 -11.99 8.14 -0.27
CA ARG A 236 -13.24 7.82 -0.96
C ARG A 236 -13.95 6.62 -0.31
N SER A 237 -13.23 5.53 -0.06
CA SER A 237 -13.77 4.33 0.59
C SER A 237 -14.32 4.61 2.00
N ARG A 238 -13.66 5.47 2.77
CA ARG A 238 -14.14 5.87 4.10
C ARG A 238 -15.41 6.72 4.02
N LEU A 239 -15.47 7.65 3.05
CA LEU A 239 -16.67 8.47 2.82
C LEU A 239 -17.85 7.66 2.28
N GLU A 240 -17.62 6.64 1.45
CA GLU A 240 -18.66 5.75 0.92
C GLU A 240 -19.36 4.90 1.99
N LYS A 241 -18.67 4.65 3.12
CA LYS A 241 -19.25 3.94 4.28
C LYS A 241 -20.25 4.79 5.09
N LEU A 242 -20.30 6.09 4.84
CA LEU A 242 -21.26 7.00 5.49
C LEU A 242 -22.67 6.85 4.90
N PRO A 243 -23.73 7.25 5.62
CA PRO A 243 -25.08 7.31 5.09
C PRO A 243 -25.15 8.18 3.83
N GLY A 244 -25.61 7.61 2.71
CA GLY A 244 -25.60 8.31 1.42
C GLY A 244 -24.25 8.41 0.72
N GLY A 245 -23.20 7.81 1.30
CA GLY A 245 -21.81 7.96 0.90
C GLY A 245 -21.49 7.56 -0.55
N LYS A 246 -22.17 6.56 -1.12
CA LYS A 246 -21.99 6.19 -2.53
C LYS A 246 -22.31 7.33 -3.51
N ARG A 247 -23.28 8.17 -3.16
CA ARG A 247 -23.61 9.36 -3.97
C ARG A 247 -22.59 10.46 -3.73
N ILE A 248 -22.22 10.69 -2.47
CA ILE A 248 -21.20 11.66 -2.05
C ILE A 248 -19.88 11.36 -2.77
N GLY A 249 -19.40 10.12 -2.74
CA GLY A 249 -18.15 9.70 -3.37
C GLY A 249 -18.09 9.89 -4.90
N LYS A 250 -19.26 9.91 -5.58
CA LYS A 250 -19.33 10.18 -7.02
C LYS A 250 -19.34 11.66 -7.38
N GLU A 251 -19.94 12.50 -6.53
CA GLU A 251 -20.09 13.94 -6.79
C GLU A 251 -18.91 14.75 -6.24
N LEU A 252 -18.23 14.26 -5.20
CA LEU A 252 -17.07 14.89 -4.57
C LEU A 252 -15.82 14.68 -5.44
N CYS A 253 -15.07 15.75 -5.69
CA CYS A 253 -13.78 15.64 -6.38
C CYS A 253 -12.68 15.24 -5.39
N ILE A 254 -12.19 14.00 -5.49
CA ILE A 254 -11.04 13.52 -4.71
C ILE A 254 -9.99 12.99 -5.68
N GLY A 255 -8.74 13.41 -5.55
CA GLY A 255 -7.65 12.92 -6.40
C GLY A 255 -6.31 13.57 -6.11
N THR A 256 -5.31 13.16 -6.88
CA THR A 256 -4.00 13.82 -6.89
C THR A 256 -4.02 15.06 -7.77
N PHE A 257 -3.06 15.98 -7.60
CA PHE A 257 -2.92 17.14 -8.49
C PHE A 257 -2.93 16.74 -9.96
N HIS A 258 -2.09 15.78 -10.35
CA HIS A 258 -1.96 15.32 -11.72
C HIS A 258 -3.24 14.66 -12.24
N GLY A 259 -3.90 13.83 -11.44
CA GLY A 259 -5.16 13.19 -11.79
C GLY A 259 -6.29 14.21 -12.02
N ILE A 260 -6.40 15.24 -11.16
CA ILE A 260 -7.37 16.32 -11.31
C ILE A 260 -7.06 17.16 -12.55
N CYS A 261 -5.79 17.53 -12.78
CA CYS A 261 -5.37 18.27 -13.96
C CYS A 261 -5.62 17.51 -15.26
N SER A 262 -5.26 16.22 -15.30
CA SER A 262 -5.50 15.34 -16.45
C SER A 262 -6.99 15.28 -16.79
N LYS A 263 -7.86 15.13 -15.77
CA LYS A 263 -9.31 15.12 -15.97
C LYS A 263 -9.83 16.45 -16.51
N ILE A 264 -9.39 17.58 -15.96
CA ILE A 264 -9.81 18.93 -16.42
C ILE A 264 -9.42 19.15 -17.86
N LEU A 265 -8.19 18.81 -18.25
CA LEU A 265 -7.70 18.95 -19.63
C LEU A 265 -8.48 18.03 -20.58
N GLY A 266 -8.74 16.78 -20.19
CA GLY A 266 -9.53 15.82 -20.96
C GLY A 266 -10.99 16.28 -21.14
N ASP A 267 -11.65 16.76 -20.09
CA ASP A 267 -13.02 17.31 -20.16
C ASP A 267 -13.12 18.54 -21.09
N ARG A 268 -12.00 19.23 -21.35
CA ARG A 268 -11.89 20.34 -22.31
C ARG A 268 -11.51 19.91 -23.73
N GLY A 269 -11.37 18.61 -23.97
CA GLY A 269 -11.05 18.07 -25.30
C GLY A 269 -9.60 18.34 -25.74
N VAL A 270 -8.69 18.60 -24.79
CA VAL A 270 -7.26 18.69 -25.11
C VAL A 270 -6.77 17.29 -25.39
N ASP A 271 -6.29 17.04 -26.61
CA ASP A 271 -5.72 15.76 -27.03
C ASP A 271 -4.26 15.71 -26.57
N PHE A 272 -3.96 14.85 -25.59
CA PHE A 272 -2.62 14.65 -25.07
C PHE A 272 -2.43 13.21 -24.57
N PHE A 273 -1.19 12.80 -24.58
CA PHE A 273 -0.74 11.52 -24.05
C PHE A 273 0.30 11.77 -22.94
N VAL A 274 0.17 11.09 -21.81
CA VAL A 274 1.15 11.19 -20.74
C VAL A 274 2.34 10.27 -21.06
N ALA A 275 3.51 10.88 -21.27
CA ALA A 275 4.73 10.16 -21.60
C ALA A 275 5.17 9.21 -20.50
N ASP A 276 5.56 7.99 -20.86
CA ASP A 276 6.21 7.07 -19.93
C ASP A 276 7.69 7.44 -19.71
N GLU A 277 8.31 6.89 -18.68
CA GLU A 277 9.74 7.15 -18.35
C GLU A 277 10.65 6.86 -19.53
N GLY A 278 10.38 5.81 -20.30
CA GLY A 278 11.25 5.43 -21.41
C GLY A 278 11.15 6.37 -22.61
N LEU A 279 9.99 6.98 -22.89
CA LEU A 279 9.88 8.04 -23.89
C LEU A 279 10.63 9.29 -23.43
N LEU A 280 10.44 9.68 -22.16
CA LEU A 280 11.15 10.82 -21.59
C LEU A 280 12.67 10.62 -21.64
N GLU A 281 13.17 9.42 -21.33
CA GLU A 281 14.59 9.08 -21.44
C GLU A 281 15.10 9.13 -22.89
N GLU A 282 14.32 8.64 -23.86
CA GLU A 282 14.67 8.72 -25.27
C GLU A 282 14.81 10.17 -25.74
N LEU A 283 13.81 11.02 -25.44
CA LEU A 283 13.81 12.44 -25.83
C LEU A 283 14.93 13.21 -25.11
N ALA A 284 15.15 12.93 -23.83
CA ALA A 284 16.27 13.49 -23.06
C ALA A 284 17.62 13.10 -23.68
N GLY A 285 17.79 11.83 -24.06
CA GLY A 285 19.02 11.35 -24.70
C GLY A 285 19.29 12.05 -26.04
N LYS A 286 18.27 12.25 -26.88
CA LYS A 286 18.37 13.02 -28.13
C LYS A 286 18.77 14.48 -27.87
N THR A 287 18.17 15.12 -26.88
CA THR A 287 18.48 16.50 -26.49
C THR A 287 19.91 16.65 -25.98
N ILE A 288 20.33 15.76 -25.06
CA ILE A 288 21.71 15.72 -24.51
C ILE A 288 22.71 15.59 -25.63
N ALA A 289 22.50 14.67 -26.59
CA ALA A 289 23.38 14.45 -27.74
C ALA A 289 23.46 15.68 -28.64
N ARG A 290 22.32 16.32 -28.97
CA ARG A 290 22.26 17.49 -29.84
C ARG A 290 22.98 18.70 -29.27
N PHE A 291 22.83 18.95 -27.98
CA PHE A 291 23.44 20.10 -27.30
C PHE A 291 24.78 19.77 -26.62
N ASN A 292 25.29 18.54 -26.80
CA ASN A 292 26.53 18.05 -26.21
C ASN A 292 26.62 18.31 -24.70
N LEU A 293 25.52 18.07 -23.98
CA LEU A 293 25.46 18.32 -22.53
C LEU A 293 26.21 17.21 -21.78
N LYS A 294 27.00 17.58 -20.78
CA LYS A 294 27.74 16.64 -19.92
C LYS A 294 26.85 16.20 -18.73
N LEU A 295 25.68 15.61 -19.03
CA LEU A 295 24.70 15.19 -18.05
C LEU A 295 24.27 13.74 -18.30
N SER A 296 23.93 13.01 -17.24
CA SER A 296 23.17 11.78 -17.38
C SER A 296 21.71 12.10 -17.73
N VAL A 297 21.03 11.16 -18.38
CA VAL A 297 19.62 11.28 -18.75
C VAL A 297 18.75 11.59 -17.53
N SER A 298 18.93 10.82 -16.45
CA SER A 298 18.17 11.02 -15.22
C SER A 298 18.42 12.40 -14.58
N ARG A 299 19.66 12.92 -14.66
CA ARG A 299 19.96 14.27 -14.18
C ARG A 299 19.32 15.33 -15.06
N PHE A 300 19.36 15.17 -16.40
CA PHE A 300 18.71 16.07 -17.32
C PHE A 300 17.22 16.17 -17.07
N LEU A 301 16.51 15.03 -16.96
CA LEU A 301 15.07 15.00 -16.67
C LEU A 301 14.73 15.67 -15.34
N ARG A 302 15.56 15.43 -14.32
CA ARG A 302 15.38 16.12 -13.03
C ARG A 302 15.53 17.63 -13.15
N GLU A 303 16.56 18.11 -13.86
CA GLU A 303 16.77 19.54 -14.09
C GLU A 303 15.61 20.18 -14.87
N ILE A 304 15.08 19.51 -15.90
CA ILE A 304 13.90 19.96 -16.64
C ILE A 304 12.68 20.09 -15.71
N SER A 305 12.44 19.08 -14.87
CA SER A 305 11.32 19.11 -13.93
C SER A 305 11.46 20.27 -12.92
N LEU A 306 12.66 20.48 -12.37
CA LEU A 306 12.92 21.60 -11.47
C LEU A 306 12.72 22.97 -12.14
N LEU A 307 13.11 23.13 -13.40
CA LEU A 307 12.86 24.34 -14.21
C LEU A 307 11.34 24.56 -14.40
N LYS A 308 10.61 23.50 -14.80
CA LYS A 308 9.15 23.54 -14.96
C LYS A 308 8.42 23.84 -13.66
N CYS A 309 8.92 23.35 -12.52
CA CYS A 309 8.39 23.65 -11.19
C CYS A 309 8.59 25.11 -10.76
N GLY A 310 9.36 25.91 -11.49
CA GLY A 310 9.53 27.34 -11.21
C GLY A 310 10.37 27.64 -9.96
N ILE A 311 11.38 26.80 -9.66
CA ILE A 311 12.26 26.99 -8.52
C ILE A 311 13.15 28.19 -8.76
N GLN A 312 13.00 29.22 -7.92
CA GLN A 312 13.77 30.46 -8.02
C GLN A 312 15.25 30.24 -7.64
N GLY A 313 16.15 30.82 -8.43
CA GLY A 313 17.59 30.77 -8.15
C GLY A 313 18.26 29.44 -8.54
N LEU A 314 17.55 28.53 -9.22
CA LEU A 314 18.12 27.30 -9.73
C LEU A 314 19.21 27.60 -10.79
N GLN A 315 20.45 27.22 -10.51
CA GLN A 315 21.52 27.21 -11.51
C GLN A 315 21.53 25.87 -12.21
N SER A 316 20.67 25.74 -13.23
CA SER A 316 20.62 24.50 -14.02
C SER A 316 21.73 24.47 -15.07
N PRO A 317 22.39 23.32 -15.28
CA PRO A 317 23.28 23.11 -16.42
C PRO A 317 22.54 22.92 -17.76
N VAL A 318 21.21 22.89 -17.76
CA VAL A 318 20.37 22.81 -18.94
C VAL A 318 20.09 24.22 -19.44
N THR A 319 20.43 24.52 -20.69
CA THR A 319 20.20 25.83 -21.30
C THR A 319 18.73 25.99 -21.70
N GLU A 320 18.27 27.24 -21.85
CA GLU A 320 16.90 27.53 -22.30
C GLU A 320 16.60 26.91 -23.67
N GLU A 321 17.60 26.93 -24.60
CA GLU A 321 17.44 26.32 -25.92
C GLU A 321 17.29 24.79 -25.85
N ALA A 322 18.04 24.14 -24.94
CA ALA A 322 17.93 22.69 -24.75
C ALA A 322 16.58 22.31 -24.12
N ALA A 323 16.11 23.10 -23.17
CA ALA A 323 14.79 22.91 -22.57
C ALA A 323 13.66 23.13 -23.56
N ALA A 324 13.74 24.18 -24.38
CA ALA A 324 12.77 24.46 -25.45
C ALA A 324 12.73 23.35 -26.50
N TYR A 325 13.88 22.85 -26.93
CA TYR A 325 13.97 21.72 -27.88
C TYR A 325 13.37 20.42 -27.30
N TYR A 326 13.63 20.12 -26.04
CA TYR A 326 13.00 18.98 -25.38
C TYR A 326 11.48 19.12 -25.34
N GLN A 327 10.97 20.31 -25.07
CA GLN A 327 9.54 20.59 -25.06
C GLN A 327 8.91 20.48 -26.46
N GLU A 328 9.60 20.98 -27.52
CA GLU A 328 9.17 20.85 -28.91
C GLU A 328 9.03 19.37 -29.31
N MET A 329 10.01 18.53 -28.93
CA MET A 329 9.95 17.09 -29.19
C MET A 329 8.80 16.40 -28.48
N LEU A 330 8.46 16.79 -27.24
CA LEU A 330 7.27 16.29 -26.54
C LEU A 330 5.98 16.67 -27.31
N GLU A 331 5.91 17.90 -27.81
CA GLU A 331 4.75 18.40 -28.56
C GLU A 331 4.60 17.72 -29.94
N GLU A 332 5.71 17.41 -30.63
CA GLU A 332 5.72 16.63 -31.87
C GLU A 332 5.12 15.22 -31.66
N GLU A 333 5.45 14.57 -30.54
CA GLU A 333 4.87 13.26 -30.18
C GLU A 333 3.47 13.39 -29.53
N LYS A 334 2.88 14.61 -29.45
CA LYS A 334 1.65 14.91 -28.71
C LYS A 334 1.68 14.43 -27.26
N ALA A 335 2.87 14.35 -26.70
CA ALA A 335 3.11 13.89 -25.35
C ALA A 335 3.19 15.06 -24.38
N VAL A 336 2.87 14.78 -23.12
CA VAL A 336 3.08 15.68 -21.98
C VAL A 336 3.76 14.91 -20.88
N ASP A 337 4.66 15.55 -20.15
CA ASP A 337 5.13 15.02 -18.88
C ASP A 337 4.19 15.45 -17.74
N TYR A 338 4.48 15.01 -16.52
CA TYR A 338 3.65 15.32 -15.35
C TYR A 338 3.62 16.82 -15.03
N ASP A 339 4.74 17.52 -15.21
CA ASP A 339 4.83 18.97 -14.95
C ASP A 339 4.00 19.76 -15.98
N ASP A 340 3.96 19.30 -17.22
CA ASP A 340 3.11 19.92 -18.26
C ASP A 340 1.62 19.85 -17.94
N LEU A 341 1.14 18.78 -17.29
CA LEU A 341 -0.26 18.70 -16.85
C LEU A 341 -0.60 19.86 -15.90
N LEU A 342 0.30 20.16 -14.96
CA LEU A 342 0.12 21.25 -14.01
C LEU A 342 0.18 22.62 -14.72
N LEU A 343 1.18 22.82 -15.57
CA LEU A 343 1.41 24.09 -16.27
C LEU A 343 0.29 24.40 -17.26
N LYS A 344 -0.15 23.41 -18.06
CA LYS A 344 -1.27 23.57 -19.02
C LYS A 344 -2.57 23.86 -18.29
N THR A 345 -2.84 23.17 -17.17
CA THR A 345 -4.02 23.45 -16.34
C THR A 345 -3.96 24.84 -15.74
N ARG A 346 -2.80 25.24 -15.17
CA ARG A 346 -2.60 26.57 -14.62
C ARG A 346 -2.86 27.65 -15.67
N LYS A 347 -2.32 27.48 -16.89
CA LYS A 347 -2.53 28.39 -18.03
C LYS A 347 -4.01 28.51 -18.38
N LEU A 348 -4.70 27.37 -18.48
CA LEU A 348 -6.14 27.34 -18.77
C LEU A 348 -6.94 28.22 -17.78
N PHE A 349 -6.64 28.10 -16.50
CA PHE A 349 -7.32 28.86 -15.44
C PHE A 349 -6.93 30.36 -15.39
N LEU A 350 -5.84 30.77 -16.01
CA LEU A 350 -5.44 32.15 -16.13
C LEU A 350 -6.00 32.83 -17.38
N ASP A 351 -6.13 32.10 -18.47
CA ASP A 351 -6.44 32.65 -19.78
C ASP A 351 -7.96 32.61 -20.13
N GLU A 352 -8.73 31.72 -19.47
CA GLU A 352 -10.16 31.54 -19.80
C GLU A 352 -11.08 31.92 -18.63
N ASP A 353 -12.31 32.33 -18.96
CA ASP A 353 -13.41 32.45 -17.98
C ASP A 353 -13.98 31.06 -17.67
N ILE A 354 -13.53 30.49 -16.57
CA ILE A 354 -13.86 29.12 -16.12
C ILE A 354 -14.82 29.11 -14.95
N SER A 355 -15.72 30.06 -14.88
CA SER A 355 -16.70 30.22 -13.79
C SER A 355 -17.48 28.93 -13.42
N ALA A 356 -17.62 27.98 -14.36
CA ALA A 356 -18.27 26.69 -14.08
C ALA A 356 -17.37 25.73 -13.27
N GLN A 357 -16.05 25.69 -13.56
CA GLN A 357 -15.08 24.84 -12.84
C GLN A 357 -14.68 25.45 -11.49
N GLU A 358 -14.74 26.77 -11.34
CA GLU A 358 -14.46 27.42 -10.04
C GLU A 358 -15.38 26.92 -8.93
N LYS A 359 -16.61 26.50 -9.25
CA LYS A 359 -17.56 25.99 -8.25
C LYS A 359 -17.06 24.73 -7.54
N GLN A 360 -16.36 23.84 -8.22
CA GLN A 360 -15.84 22.61 -7.57
C GLN A 360 -14.72 22.89 -6.58
N PHE A 361 -13.99 24.02 -6.71
CA PHE A 361 -12.91 24.42 -5.84
C PHE A 361 -13.32 25.43 -4.76
N ARG A 362 -14.63 25.56 -4.51
CA ARG A 362 -15.14 26.52 -3.54
C ARG A 362 -14.69 26.19 -2.13
N TYR A 363 -14.66 24.90 -1.80
CA TYR A 363 -14.08 24.36 -0.57
C TYR A 363 -12.93 23.43 -0.99
N LEU A 364 -11.71 23.92 -0.85
CA LEU A 364 -10.52 23.22 -1.29
C LEU A 364 -9.74 22.70 -0.08
N LEU A 365 -9.60 21.39 0.01
CA LEU A 365 -8.87 20.71 1.07
C LEU A 365 -7.61 20.08 0.48
N VAL A 366 -6.47 20.20 1.16
CA VAL A 366 -5.18 19.69 0.67
C VAL A 366 -4.51 18.87 1.77
N ASP A 367 -4.25 17.60 1.48
CA ASP A 367 -3.47 16.72 2.33
C ASP A 367 -1.98 16.77 1.95
N GLU A 368 -1.11 16.44 2.89
CA GLU A 368 0.35 16.41 2.73
C GLU A 368 0.91 17.72 2.12
N PHE A 369 0.41 18.86 2.63
CA PHE A 369 0.70 20.19 2.08
C PHE A 369 2.20 20.53 2.02
N GLN A 370 3.05 19.92 2.86
CA GLN A 370 4.50 20.10 2.86
C GLN A 370 5.22 19.57 1.63
N ASP A 371 4.54 18.76 0.80
CA ASP A 371 5.16 18.12 -0.37
C ASP A 371 4.87 18.85 -1.68
N ILE A 372 4.08 19.90 -1.66
CA ILE A 372 3.73 20.65 -2.87
C ILE A 372 4.92 21.45 -3.41
N ASN A 373 4.98 21.55 -4.74
CA ASN A 373 5.93 22.41 -5.43
C ASN A 373 5.34 23.83 -5.69
N PRO A 374 6.14 24.82 -6.13
CA PRO A 374 5.65 26.17 -6.39
C PRO A 374 4.51 26.22 -7.41
N VAL A 375 4.51 25.41 -8.46
CA VAL A 375 3.45 25.38 -9.46
C VAL A 375 2.16 24.81 -8.88
N GLN A 376 2.23 23.77 -8.05
CA GLN A 376 1.08 23.24 -7.35
C GLN A 376 0.50 24.24 -6.36
N TYR A 377 1.36 24.98 -5.66
CA TYR A 377 0.91 26.08 -4.79
C TYR A 377 0.19 27.16 -5.59
N ASP A 378 0.73 27.59 -6.74
CA ASP A 378 0.08 28.52 -7.63
C ASP A 378 -1.28 28.01 -8.13
N LEU A 379 -1.36 26.72 -8.48
CA LEU A 379 -2.62 26.09 -8.86
C LEU A 379 -3.67 26.17 -7.75
N LEU A 380 -3.32 25.91 -6.49
CA LEU A 380 -4.25 26.04 -5.37
C LEU A 380 -4.78 27.48 -5.26
N ARG A 381 -3.91 28.48 -5.44
CA ARG A 381 -4.31 29.90 -5.41
C ARG A 381 -5.26 30.23 -6.55
N VAL A 382 -4.99 29.74 -7.74
CA VAL A 382 -5.82 29.99 -8.93
C VAL A 382 -7.15 29.24 -8.82
N TRP A 383 -7.16 27.98 -8.45
CA TRP A 383 -8.37 27.17 -8.26
C TRP A 383 -9.29 27.75 -7.19
N ASN A 384 -8.73 28.19 -6.07
CA ASN A 384 -9.52 28.73 -4.95
C ASN A 384 -9.57 30.27 -4.90
N LYS A 385 -9.27 30.95 -6.03
CA LYS A 385 -9.27 32.43 -6.11
C LYS A 385 -10.58 33.04 -5.61
N ASN A 386 -11.69 32.53 -6.08
CA ASN A 386 -13.05 32.94 -5.69
C ASN A 386 -13.70 31.95 -4.69
N GLY A 387 -12.91 31.07 -4.06
CA GLY A 387 -13.38 30.07 -3.15
C GLY A 387 -13.84 30.64 -1.79
N GLN A 388 -14.53 29.81 -1.02
CA GLN A 388 -14.99 30.15 0.32
C GLN A 388 -13.98 29.74 1.38
N GLU A 389 -13.25 28.64 1.14
CA GLU A 389 -12.34 28.07 2.12
C GLU A 389 -11.18 27.34 1.44
N LEU A 390 -9.96 27.58 1.98
CA LEU A 390 -8.77 26.79 1.72
C LEU A 390 -8.34 26.14 3.03
N PHE A 391 -8.40 24.83 3.11
CA PHE A 391 -7.98 24.05 4.27
C PHE A 391 -6.79 23.19 3.89
N VAL A 392 -5.65 23.40 4.53
CA VAL A 392 -4.44 22.59 4.29
C VAL A 392 -4.03 21.86 5.56
N ILE A 393 -3.55 20.62 5.40
CA ILE A 393 -3.03 19.82 6.50
C ILE A 393 -1.72 19.16 6.08
N GLY A 394 -0.74 19.13 6.98
CA GLY A 394 0.56 18.56 6.69
C GLY A 394 1.54 18.64 7.85
N ASP A 395 2.73 18.12 7.62
CA ASP A 395 3.83 18.10 8.57
C ASP A 395 5.13 18.63 7.92
N PRO A 396 5.59 19.84 8.24
CA PRO A 396 6.83 20.38 7.69
C PRO A 396 8.05 19.47 7.90
N ASP A 397 8.08 18.74 9.01
CA ASP A 397 9.17 17.81 9.33
C ASP A 397 9.11 16.48 8.54
N GLN A 398 8.06 16.26 7.75
CA GLN A 398 7.95 15.16 6.79
C GLN A 398 8.12 15.62 5.32
N SER A 399 8.65 16.81 5.06
CA SER A 399 9.00 17.28 3.72
C SER A 399 10.29 16.59 3.24
N VAL A 400 10.17 15.59 2.37
CA VAL A 400 11.27 14.73 1.91
C VAL A 400 11.35 14.61 0.38
N TYR A 401 10.65 15.47 -0.36
CA TYR A 401 10.63 15.49 -1.82
C TYR A 401 11.25 16.76 -2.42
N GLY A 402 12.21 17.39 -1.70
CA GLY A 402 12.97 18.53 -2.21
C GLY A 402 13.69 18.24 -3.52
N PHE A 403 14.17 17.01 -3.70
CA PHE A 403 14.76 16.55 -4.94
C PHE A 403 13.78 16.51 -6.14
N ARG A 404 12.46 16.54 -5.90
CA ARG A 404 11.37 16.69 -6.88
C ARG A 404 10.80 18.10 -6.92
N GLY A 405 11.46 19.05 -6.26
CA GLY A 405 11.05 20.46 -6.26
C GLY A 405 9.98 20.82 -5.24
N SER A 406 9.70 19.98 -4.23
CA SER A 406 8.81 20.40 -3.14
C SER A 406 9.37 21.60 -2.40
N ASP A 407 8.47 22.49 -1.96
CA ASP A 407 8.82 23.73 -1.28
C ASP A 407 8.67 23.55 0.24
N SER A 408 9.78 23.36 0.93
CA SER A 408 9.80 23.27 2.41
C SER A 408 9.27 24.53 3.11
N GLN A 409 9.17 25.65 2.37
CA GLN A 409 8.67 26.94 2.88
C GLN A 409 7.18 27.18 2.55
N CYS A 410 6.45 26.17 2.05
CA CYS A 410 5.07 26.32 1.59
C CYS A 410 4.12 26.86 2.69
N PHE A 411 4.27 26.42 3.95
CA PHE A 411 3.51 26.97 5.08
C PHE A 411 3.86 28.44 5.36
N THR A 412 5.14 28.79 5.37
CA THR A 412 5.60 30.19 5.55
C THR A 412 5.13 31.10 4.40
N ARG A 413 5.09 30.54 3.18
CA ARG A 413 4.53 31.25 2.02
C ARG A 413 3.04 31.50 2.19
N MET A 414 2.30 30.50 2.67
CA MET A 414 0.87 30.59 2.93
C MET A 414 0.57 31.64 4.02
N GLU A 415 1.37 31.73 5.09
CA GLU A 415 1.26 32.73 6.12
C GLU A 415 1.39 34.16 5.56
N LYS A 416 2.28 34.36 4.57
CA LYS A 416 2.45 35.67 3.90
C LYS A 416 1.29 35.98 2.95
N ASP A 417 0.80 34.98 2.21
CA ASP A 417 -0.25 35.19 1.21
C ASP A 417 -1.66 35.29 1.83
N TYR A 418 -1.86 34.76 3.03
CA TYR A 418 -3.12 34.80 3.78
C TYR A 418 -2.92 35.45 5.16
N PRO A 419 -2.98 36.78 5.28
CA PRO A 419 -2.71 37.46 6.54
C PRO A 419 -3.64 37.06 7.69
N MET A 420 -4.80 36.51 7.41
CA MET A 420 -5.77 35.98 8.38
C MET A 420 -5.77 34.45 8.44
N LEU A 421 -4.64 33.84 8.17
CA LEU A 421 -4.48 32.39 8.27
C LEU A 421 -4.67 31.93 9.71
N ARG A 422 -5.59 30.96 9.91
CA ARG A 422 -5.71 30.29 11.20
C ARG A 422 -4.81 29.05 11.19
N THR A 423 -3.80 29.05 12.06
CA THR A 423 -2.89 27.91 12.22
C THR A 423 -3.28 27.12 13.47
N ILE A 424 -3.48 25.80 13.31
CA ILE A 424 -3.84 24.86 14.37
C ILE A 424 -2.77 23.77 14.41
N ARG A 425 -2.33 23.38 15.62
CA ARG A 425 -1.31 22.33 15.81
C ARG A 425 -1.93 21.09 16.44
N LEU A 426 -1.73 19.93 15.82
CA LEU A 426 -2.08 18.63 16.38
C LEU A 426 -0.83 17.98 16.97
N THR A 427 -0.78 17.89 18.29
CA THR A 427 0.39 17.41 19.04
C THR A 427 0.27 15.98 19.54
N ASP A 428 -0.94 15.40 19.54
CA ASP A 428 -1.17 14.03 20.00
C ASP A 428 -0.72 13.02 18.94
N ASN A 429 0.04 11.99 19.33
CA ASN A 429 0.40 10.88 18.47
C ASN A 429 -0.35 9.62 18.92
N TYR A 430 -1.19 9.09 18.04
CA TYR A 430 -2.01 7.89 18.27
C TYR A 430 -1.42 6.62 17.64
N ARG A 431 -0.24 6.72 17.04
CA ARG A 431 0.40 5.62 16.31
C ARG A 431 1.47 4.91 17.12
N SER A 432 2.48 5.65 17.55
CA SER A 432 3.73 5.10 18.06
C SER A 432 3.77 5.10 19.59
N THR A 433 4.60 4.21 20.15
CA THR A 433 4.90 4.20 21.58
C THR A 433 5.71 5.43 21.99
N PRO A 434 5.71 5.80 23.30
CA PRO A 434 6.49 6.93 23.82
C PRO A 434 7.98 6.87 23.48
N GLU A 435 8.58 5.68 23.51
CA GLU A 435 10.01 5.45 23.23
C GLU A 435 10.36 5.82 21.78
N ILE A 436 9.53 5.38 20.83
CA ILE A 436 9.70 5.71 19.40
C ILE A 436 9.52 7.21 19.18
N VAL A 437 8.49 7.82 19.81
CA VAL A 437 8.21 9.25 19.69
C VAL A 437 9.37 10.08 20.27
N ALA A 438 9.90 9.72 21.42
CA ALA A 438 11.02 10.41 22.05
C ALA A 438 12.28 10.36 21.17
N CYS A 439 12.68 9.17 20.71
CA CYS A 439 13.82 9.01 19.79
C CYS A 439 13.65 9.82 18.50
N ALA A 440 12.43 9.79 17.91
CA ALA A 440 12.17 10.51 16.66
C ALA A 440 12.19 12.04 16.87
N LEU A 441 11.65 12.55 17.98
CA LEU A 441 11.68 13.99 18.32
C LEU A 441 13.11 14.47 18.55
N ASP A 442 13.92 13.70 19.25
CA ASP A 442 15.31 14.09 19.53
C ASP A 442 16.09 14.23 18.21
N VAL A 443 16.03 13.22 17.35
CA VAL A 443 16.65 13.26 16.02
C VAL A 443 16.20 14.48 15.22
N ILE A 444 14.90 14.74 15.08
CA ILE A 444 14.41 15.84 14.25
C ILE A 444 14.66 17.22 14.88
N SER A 445 14.89 17.29 16.18
CA SER A 445 15.20 18.55 16.89
C SER A 445 16.52 19.17 16.43
N HIS A 446 17.43 18.37 15.86
CA HIS A 446 18.70 18.85 15.29
C HIS A 446 18.51 19.66 13.98
N ASN A 447 17.34 19.58 13.35
CA ASN A 447 17.01 20.47 12.22
C ASN A 447 16.55 21.84 12.73
N LYS A 448 16.87 22.88 11.96
CA LYS A 448 16.37 24.24 12.24
C LYS A 448 14.85 24.29 12.18
N GLY A 449 14.25 25.11 13.00
CA GLY A 449 12.80 25.31 12.98
C GLY A 449 12.23 25.66 14.36
N PRO A 450 10.90 25.77 14.46
CA PRO A 450 10.23 26.01 15.75
C PRO A 450 10.39 24.80 16.67
N GLU A 451 10.22 25.02 17.97
CA GLU A 451 10.16 23.95 18.95
C GLU A 451 9.09 22.94 18.58
N ARG A 452 9.45 21.66 18.65
CA ARG A 452 8.61 20.53 18.29
C ARG A 452 8.07 19.88 19.55
N SER A 453 6.79 19.58 19.51
CA SER A 453 6.11 18.95 20.64
C SER A 453 5.18 17.87 20.09
N MET A 454 5.33 16.63 20.59
CA MET A 454 4.46 15.51 20.26
C MET A 454 4.31 14.64 21.50
N GLN A 455 3.08 14.26 21.80
CA GLN A 455 2.73 13.44 22.97
C GLN A 455 2.15 12.12 22.50
N ALA A 456 2.79 11.02 22.86
CA ALA A 456 2.26 9.69 22.58
C ALA A 456 1.02 9.41 23.43
N SER A 457 -0.03 8.92 22.79
CA SER A 457 -1.27 8.47 23.44
C SER A 457 -1.25 6.99 23.76
N ASN A 458 -0.35 6.22 23.15
CA ASN A 458 -0.18 4.80 23.39
C ASN A 458 0.58 4.54 24.70
N PRO A 459 0.38 3.37 25.33
CA PRO A 459 1.17 2.96 26.49
C PRO A 459 2.66 2.80 26.13
N ALA A 460 3.51 2.80 27.16
CA ALA A 460 4.93 2.50 27.01
C ALA A 460 5.15 1.14 26.35
N GLY A 461 6.11 1.06 25.44
CA GLY A 461 6.45 -0.11 24.65
C GLY A 461 7.90 -0.58 24.85
N ALA A 462 8.42 -1.29 23.88
CA ALA A 462 9.81 -1.70 23.85
C ALA A 462 10.72 -0.51 23.51
N ALA A 463 11.92 -0.48 24.10
CA ALA A 463 12.95 0.49 23.71
C ALA A 463 13.33 0.30 22.23
N VAL A 464 13.75 1.37 21.59
CA VAL A 464 14.25 1.34 20.22
C VAL A 464 15.55 0.52 20.19
N ARG A 465 15.65 -0.47 19.31
CA ARG A 465 16.86 -1.31 19.19
C ARG A 465 17.75 -0.79 18.08
N VAL A 466 19.02 -0.54 18.40
CA VAL A 466 20.04 -0.16 17.41
C VAL A 466 21.08 -1.28 17.35
N VAL A 467 21.16 -1.96 16.22
CA VAL A 467 21.93 -3.20 16.05
C VAL A 467 23.10 -2.99 15.09
N GLU A 468 24.31 -3.18 15.59
CA GLU A 468 25.55 -3.18 14.80
C GLU A 468 25.81 -4.59 14.25
N ALA A 469 25.79 -4.77 12.94
CA ALA A 469 26.09 -6.03 12.27
C ALA A 469 27.53 -6.08 11.73
N PRO A 470 28.13 -7.27 11.62
CA PRO A 470 29.52 -7.42 11.19
C PRO A 470 29.76 -7.11 9.71
N GLY A 471 28.71 -6.91 8.92
CA GLY A 471 28.75 -6.56 7.49
C GLY A 471 27.37 -6.65 6.87
N GLU A 472 27.23 -6.22 5.60
CA GLU A 472 25.92 -6.15 4.89
C GLU A 472 25.19 -7.49 4.86
N MET A 473 25.90 -8.59 4.62
CA MET A 473 25.31 -9.93 4.63
C MET A 473 24.84 -10.32 6.04
N GLY A 474 25.66 -10.07 7.08
CA GLY A 474 25.29 -10.33 8.47
C GLY A 474 24.08 -9.51 8.91
N GLU A 475 23.95 -8.28 8.42
CA GLU A 475 22.82 -7.41 8.67
C GLU A 475 21.54 -7.97 8.04
N ALA A 476 21.58 -8.39 6.78
CA ALA A 476 20.43 -8.98 6.09
C ALA A 476 19.99 -10.33 6.70
N ILE A 477 20.95 -11.16 7.13
CA ILE A 477 20.68 -12.42 7.86
C ILE A 477 20.05 -12.13 9.21
N PHE A 478 20.57 -11.13 9.95
CA PHE A 478 19.98 -10.72 11.23
C PHE A 478 18.51 -10.34 11.06
N ILE A 479 18.19 -9.50 10.04
CA ILE A 479 16.80 -9.10 9.76
C ILE A 479 15.93 -10.32 9.47
N ALA A 480 16.38 -11.25 8.62
CA ALA A 480 15.60 -12.44 8.30
C ALA A 480 15.31 -13.31 9.54
N LYS A 481 16.31 -13.52 10.42
CA LYS A 481 16.14 -14.25 11.68
C LYS A 481 15.21 -13.50 12.64
N GLU A 482 15.36 -12.19 12.75
CA GLU A 482 14.53 -11.38 13.63
C GLU A 482 13.07 -11.35 13.17
N VAL A 483 12.82 -11.32 11.84
CA VAL A 483 11.47 -11.51 11.28
C VAL A 483 10.90 -12.85 11.73
N ASN A 484 11.65 -13.95 11.60
CA ASN A 484 11.20 -15.27 12.07
C ASN A 484 10.89 -15.25 13.58
N ARG A 485 11.72 -14.58 14.41
CA ARG A 485 11.48 -14.43 15.84
C ARG A 485 10.17 -13.67 16.14
N LEU A 486 9.90 -12.60 15.41
CA LEU A 486 8.69 -11.77 15.60
C LEU A 486 7.40 -12.49 15.24
N ILE A 487 7.43 -13.42 14.30
CA ILE A 487 6.26 -14.24 13.92
C ILE A 487 6.10 -15.49 14.81
N GLY A 488 6.91 -15.64 15.85
CA GLY A 488 6.84 -16.77 16.77
C GLY A 488 7.71 -17.97 16.39
N GLY A 489 8.65 -17.80 15.45
CA GLY A 489 9.72 -18.77 15.20
C GLY A 489 10.64 -18.87 16.41
N ILE A 490 11.04 -20.08 16.77
CA ILE A 490 11.99 -20.34 17.88
C ILE A 490 13.37 -20.52 17.24
N ASP A 491 14.30 -19.63 17.55
CA ASP A 491 15.72 -19.88 17.27
C ASP A 491 16.26 -20.88 18.29
N MET A 492 17.02 -21.90 17.85
CA MET A 492 17.60 -22.91 18.75
C MET A 492 18.49 -22.29 19.85
N LEU A 493 18.98 -21.08 19.64
CA LEU A 493 19.83 -20.36 20.61
C LEU A 493 19.00 -19.61 21.68
N ASP A 494 17.75 -19.25 21.40
CA ASP A 494 16.86 -18.56 22.36
C ASP A 494 16.31 -19.50 23.45
N VAL A 495 16.46 -20.81 23.29
CA VAL A 495 15.99 -21.81 24.25
C VAL A 495 16.80 -21.79 25.55
N GLU A 496 18.06 -21.32 25.52
CA GLU A 496 18.92 -21.27 26.68
C GLU A 496 18.79 -20.00 27.55
N GLU A 497 18.28 -18.87 26.98
CA GLU A 497 18.24 -17.56 27.67
C GLU A 497 16.89 -17.17 28.26
N ASN A 498 15.76 -17.78 27.87
CA ASN A 498 14.43 -17.36 28.31
C ASN A 498 13.84 -18.22 29.44
N HIS A 499 14.23 -17.89 30.67
CA HIS A 499 13.52 -18.29 31.89
C HIS A 499 12.63 -17.14 32.40
N GLY A 500 11.52 -16.82 31.73
CA GLY A 500 10.59 -15.82 32.24
C GLY A 500 9.51 -15.46 31.22
N GLY A 501 8.37 -16.11 31.35
CA GLY A 501 7.29 -16.03 30.39
C GLY A 501 6.54 -14.70 30.35
N GLU A 502 6.87 -13.81 29.44
CA GLU A 502 5.89 -12.91 28.84
C GLU A 502 5.43 -13.53 27.53
N VAL A 503 4.12 -13.70 27.38
CA VAL A 503 3.50 -14.14 26.12
C VAL A 503 3.70 -13.00 25.12
N LYS A 504 4.81 -13.02 24.35
CA LYS A 504 5.03 -12.06 23.28
C LYS A 504 3.92 -12.24 22.26
N ARG A 505 3.27 -11.15 21.88
CA ARG A 505 2.25 -11.12 20.83
C ARG A 505 2.87 -11.62 19.52
N VAL A 506 2.35 -12.72 18.99
CA VAL A 506 2.77 -13.27 17.70
C VAL A 506 2.30 -12.31 16.61
N ARG A 507 3.22 -11.87 15.75
CA ARG A 507 2.93 -10.96 14.62
C ARG A 507 2.67 -11.75 13.34
N SER A 508 1.97 -11.14 12.38
CA SER A 508 1.93 -11.64 11.01
C SER A 508 3.07 -11.03 10.18
N PHE A 509 3.39 -11.63 9.04
CA PHE A 509 4.40 -11.07 8.14
C PHE A 509 4.02 -9.68 7.63
N SER A 510 2.74 -9.41 7.41
CA SER A 510 2.22 -8.10 6.98
C SER A 510 2.34 -7.00 8.04
N ASP A 511 2.56 -7.36 9.30
CA ASP A 511 2.83 -6.41 10.38
C ASP A 511 4.26 -5.85 10.32
N ILE A 512 5.12 -6.41 9.47
CA ILE A 512 6.55 -6.13 9.43
C ILE A 512 6.93 -5.41 8.14
N ALA A 513 7.66 -4.30 8.27
CA ALA A 513 8.27 -3.61 7.14
C ALA A 513 9.78 -3.47 7.33
N VAL A 514 10.53 -3.63 6.23
CA VAL A 514 11.96 -3.33 6.15
C VAL A 514 12.16 -2.13 5.22
N LEU A 515 12.61 -1.04 5.79
CA LEU A 515 12.79 0.24 5.09
C LEU A 515 14.27 0.49 4.83
N TYR A 516 14.59 0.91 3.61
CA TYR A 516 15.96 1.17 3.17
C TYR A 516 16.05 2.46 2.36
N ARG A 517 17.28 2.97 2.15
CA ARG A 517 17.48 4.23 1.43
C ARG A 517 17.39 4.08 -0.08
N THR A 518 17.88 2.98 -0.65
CA THR A 518 17.94 2.74 -2.10
C THR A 518 17.48 1.33 -2.45
N HIS A 519 16.83 1.14 -3.60
CA HIS A 519 16.36 -0.17 -4.07
C HIS A 519 17.47 -1.21 -4.24
N ARG A 520 18.73 -0.78 -4.46
CA ARG A 520 19.88 -1.69 -4.55
C ARG A 520 20.06 -2.54 -3.28
N GLN A 521 19.70 -1.99 -2.12
CA GLN A 521 19.79 -2.70 -0.84
C GLN A 521 18.80 -3.87 -0.75
N ALA A 522 17.65 -3.78 -1.44
CA ALA A 522 16.63 -4.83 -1.43
C ALA A 522 17.13 -6.17 -1.96
N GLN A 523 18.04 -6.17 -2.94
CA GLN A 523 18.50 -7.40 -3.60
C GLN A 523 19.11 -8.42 -2.62
N LEU A 524 19.89 -7.92 -1.65
CA LEU A 524 20.49 -8.77 -0.62
C LEU A 524 19.45 -9.29 0.37
N LEU A 525 18.53 -8.43 0.80
CA LEU A 525 17.39 -8.81 1.66
C LEU A 525 16.50 -9.88 0.98
N GLU A 526 16.13 -9.66 -0.28
CA GLU A 526 15.33 -10.63 -1.06
C GLU A 526 15.99 -12.01 -1.10
N LYS A 527 17.33 -12.04 -1.26
CA LYS A 527 18.09 -13.29 -1.25
C LYS A 527 17.99 -14.00 0.11
N CYS A 528 18.21 -13.26 1.21
CA CYS A 528 18.16 -13.84 2.56
C CYS A 528 16.74 -14.28 2.94
N LEU A 529 15.73 -13.45 2.70
CA LEU A 529 14.33 -13.79 2.99
C LEU A 529 13.87 -15.03 2.19
N ARG A 530 14.30 -15.14 0.93
CA ARG A 530 13.98 -16.31 0.11
C ARG A 530 14.63 -17.59 0.62
N GLN A 531 15.89 -17.52 1.11
CA GLN A 531 16.58 -18.65 1.71
C GLN A 531 15.89 -19.13 3.00
N GLU A 532 15.38 -18.20 3.80
CA GLU A 532 14.63 -18.49 5.03
C GLU A 532 13.15 -18.83 4.77
N GLY A 533 12.70 -18.84 3.51
CA GLY A 533 11.31 -19.13 3.16
C GLY A 533 10.31 -18.04 3.57
N ILE A 534 10.78 -16.84 3.91
CA ILE A 534 9.95 -15.72 4.36
C ILE A 534 9.27 -15.07 3.13
N PRO A 535 7.93 -14.97 3.10
CA PRO A 535 7.23 -14.29 2.03
C PRO A 535 7.43 -12.78 2.10
N TYR A 536 7.64 -12.14 0.96
CA TYR A 536 7.85 -10.68 0.90
C TYR A 536 7.22 -10.04 -0.35
N VAL A 537 6.93 -8.76 -0.23
CA VAL A 537 6.49 -7.86 -1.32
C VAL A 537 7.45 -6.69 -1.39
N VAL A 538 7.96 -6.39 -2.56
CA VAL A 538 8.78 -5.19 -2.83
C VAL A 538 7.87 -4.08 -3.36
N ALA A 539 7.92 -2.90 -2.75
CA ALA A 539 7.21 -1.72 -3.20
C ALA A 539 8.20 -0.69 -3.75
N GLY A 540 7.93 -0.19 -4.94
CA GLY A 540 8.73 0.83 -5.63
C GLY A 540 8.77 0.63 -7.13
N ARG A 541 9.15 1.69 -7.86
CA ARG A 541 9.42 1.62 -9.29
C ARG A 541 10.81 1.01 -9.49
N GLU A 542 10.86 -0.09 -10.22
CA GLU A 542 12.10 -0.80 -10.52
C GLU A 542 12.45 -0.66 -12.01
N ASP A 543 13.72 -0.81 -12.34
CA ASP A 543 14.27 -0.65 -13.70
C ASP A 543 13.62 -1.58 -14.75
N PHE A 544 12.94 -2.67 -14.32
CA PHE A 544 12.25 -3.56 -15.28
C PHE A 544 11.13 -2.85 -16.06
N LEU A 545 10.57 -1.76 -15.54
CA LEU A 545 9.57 -0.95 -16.24
C LEU A 545 10.14 -0.24 -17.47
N LEU A 546 11.46 -0.03 -17.53
CA LEU A 546 12.15 0.55 -18.68
C LEU A 546 12.44 -0.48 -19.79
N ASP A 547 12.27 -1.78 -19.49
CA ASP A 547 12.49 -2.84 -20.48
C ASP A 547 11.56 -2.68 -21.68
N LYS A 548 12.10 -2.84 -22.87
CA LYS A 548 11.41 -2.67 -24.15
C LYS A 548 10.17 -3.56 -24.28
N ASN A 549 10.26 -4.83 -23.87
CA ASN A 549 9.16 -5.77 -23.96
C ASN A 549 8.05 -5.43 -22.95
N VAL A 550 8.45 -4.99 -21.75
CA VAL A 550 7.52 -4.51 -20.71
C VAL A 550 6.76 -3.29 -21.22
N ARG A 551 7.46 -2.25 -21.69
CA ARG A 551 6.85 -1.05 -22.22
C ARG A 551 5.92 -1.34 -23.41
N GLY A 552 6.38 -2.14 -24.37
CA GLY A 552 5.56 -2.54 -25.52
C GLY A 552 4.30 -3.30 -25.08
N THR A 553 4.39 -4.13 -24.05
CA THR A 553 3.26 -4.85 -23.46
C THR A 553 2.24 -3.88 -22.82
N LEU A 554 2.72 -2.92 -22.03
CA LEU A 554 1.86 -1.92 -21.38
C LEU A 554 1.13 -1.05 -22.42
N TYR A 555 1.82 -0.55 -23.45
CA TYR A 555 1.21 0.18 -24.55
C TYR A 555 0.19 -0.65 -25.34
N PHE A 556 0.44 -1.95 -25.52
CA PHE A 556 -0.53 -2.83 -26.17
C PHE A 556 -1.84 -2.90 -25.39
N PHE A 557 -1.78 -3.14 -24.08
CA PHE A 557 -2.98 -3.24 -23.26
C PHE A 557 -3.67 -1.88 -23.08
N GLN A 558 -2.93 -0.79 -23.05
CA GLN A 558 -3.49 0.57 -23.05
C GLN A 558 -4.26 0.86 -24.33
N TYR A 559 -3.70 0.53 -25.49
CA TYR A 559 -4.40 0.61 -26.78
C TYR A 559 -5.68 -0.25 -26.79
N LEU A 560 -5.68 -1.45 -26.22
CA LEU A 560 -6.88 -2.29 -26.16
C LEU A 560 -7.98 -1.70 -25.27
N LEU A 561 -7.64 -0.97 -24.23
CA LEU A 561 -8.60 -0.29 -23.35
C LEU A 561 -9.14 0.98 -23.97
N CYS A 562 -8.31 1.70 -24.72
CA CYS A 562 -8.64 2.92 -25.43
C CYS A 562 -8.21 2.84 -26.92
N PRO A 563 -9.03 2.23 -27.81
CA PRO A 563 -8.66 2.06 -29.21
C PRO A 563 -8.46 3.37 -30.00
N GLU A 564 -8.95 4.47 -29.48
CA GLU A 564 -8.77 5.83 -30.02
C GLU A 564 -7.37 6.38 -29.75
N ASP A 565 -6.62 5.75 -28.82
CA ASP A 565 -5.24 6.13 -28.47
C ASP A 565 -4.25 5.65 -29.55
N LEU A 566 -4.11 6.49 -30.57
CA LEU A 566 -3.19 6.25 -31.69
C LEU A 566 -1.71 6.28 -31.26
N VAL A 567 -1.42 6.97 -30.17
CA VAL A 567 -0.06 7.08 -29.63
C VAL A 567 0.37 5.76 -29.02
N SER A 568 -0.42 5.19 -28.10
CA SER A 568 -0.16 3.86 -27.53
C SER A 568 -0.06 2.79 -28.62
N ARG A 569 -0.90 2.87 -29.66
CA ARG A 569 -0.80 2.00 -30.84
C ARG A 569 0.54 2.14 -31.57
N SER A 570 1.00 3.37 -31.79
CA SER A 570 2.27 3.65 -32.46
C SER A 570 3.47 3.15 -31.67
N PHE A 571 3.55 3.46 -30.36
CA PHE A 571 4.62 3.01 -29.49
C PHE A 571 4.64 1.49 -29.30
N CYS A 572 3.48 0.86 -29.14
CA CYS A 572 3.37 -0.59 -29.11
C CYS A 572 4.03 -1.19 -30.37
N ARG A 573 3.72 -0.65 -31.55
CA ARG A 573 4.28 -1.10 -32.82
C ARG A 573 5.79 -0.93 -32.88
N LYS A 574 6.30 0.27 -32.59
CA LYS A 574 7.74 0.60 -32.58
C LYS A 574 8.54 -0.30 -31.63
N LEU A 575 7.98 -0.60 -30.46
CA LEU A 575 8.70 -1.38 -29.43
C LEU A 575 8.65 -2.88 -29.67
N ILE A 576 7.51 -3.40 -30.15
CA ILE A 576 7.32 -4.85 -30.32
C ILE A 576 7.81 -5.34 -31.70
N TRP A 577 7.68 -4.51 -32.76
CA TRP A 577 8.04 -4.87 -34.14
C TRP A 577 8.89 -3.78 -34.80
N PRO A 578 10.13 -3.55 -34.42
CA PRO A 578 10.93 -2.41 -34.90
C PRO A 578 11.36 -2.50 -36.36
N ALA A 579 11.28 -3.66 -37.03
CA ALA A 579 11.90 -3.88 -38.33
C ALA A 579 10.94 -3.99 -39.52
N GLU A 580 9.61 -4.15 -39.33
CA GLU A 580 8.67 -4.47 -40.41
C GLU A 580 7.30 -3.82 -40.17
N GLU A 581 7.08 -2.62 -40.70
CA GLU A 581 5.84 -1.84 -40.46
C GLU A 581 4.55 -2.53 -40.97
N ALA A 582 4.59 -3.16 -42.14
CA ALA A 582 3.39 -3.78 -42.74
C ALA A 582 2.96 -5.06 -41.99
N LEU A 583 3.93 -5.92 -41.63
CA LEU A 583 3.70 -7.12 -40.82
C LEU A 583 3.27 -6.76 -39.36
N ALA A 584 3.78 -5.68 -38.85
CA ALA A 584 3.44 -5.18 -37.51
C ALA A 584 1.96 -4.84 -37.39
N GLU A 585 1.37 -4.23 -38.41
CA GLU A 585 -0.05 -3.83 -38.41
C GLU A 585 -0.99 -5.05 -38.45
N GLU A 586 -0.67 -6.04 -39.26
CA GLU A 586 -1.46 -7.28 -39.34
C GLU A 586 -1.40 -8.06 -38.03
N GLN A 587 -0.21 -8.23 -37.47
CA GLN A 587 -0.01 -8.92 -36.19
C GLN A 587 -0.67 -8.17 -35.02
N LEU A 588 -0.58 -6.86 -35.01
CA LEU A 588 -1.25 -6.03 -33.98
C LEU A 588 -2.76 -6.21 -34.06
N SER A 589 -3.35 -6.15 -35.26
CA SER A 589 -4.78 -6.33 -35.48
C SER A 589 -5.26 -7.71 -35.05
N MET A 590 -4.48 -8.75 -35.35
CA MET A 590 -4.78 -10.13 -34.95
C MET A 590 -4.74 -10.30 -33.44
N LEU A 591 -3.73 -9.74 -32.77
CA LEU A 591 -3.60 -9.77 -31.32
C LEU A 591 -4.68 -8.91 -30.64
N ALA A 592 -5.01 -7.75 -31.19
CA ALA A 592 -6.09 -6.91 -30.72
C ALA A 592 -7.45 -7.63 -30.77
N ALA A 593 -7.73 -8.37 -31.86
CA ALA A 593 -8.94 -9.19 -31.95
C ALA A 593 -8.96 -10.34 -30.90
N LYS A 594 -7.78 -10.93 -30.59
CA LYS A 594 -7.64 -12.00 -29.60
C LYS A 594 -7.85 -11.52 -28.17
N TYR A 595 -7.29 -10.37 -27.80
CA TYR A 595 -7.26 -9.86 -26.42
C TYR A 595 -8.34 -8.81 -26.14
N GLY A 596 -8.88 -8.10 -27.13
CA GLY A 596 -9.77 -6.96 -26.95
C GLY A 596 -11.04 -7.26 -26.13
N LYS A 597 -11.63 -8.47 -26.30
CA LYS A 597 -12.80 -8.91 -25.51
C LYS A 597 -12.43 -9.36 -24.10
N LYS A 598 -11.16 -9.73 -23.88
CA LYS A 598 -10.65 -10.33 -22.65
C LYS A 598 -10.12 -9.28 -21.68
N VAL A 599 -9.53 -8.19 -22.18
CA VAL A 599 -8.84 -7.17 -21.38
C VAL A 599 -9.67 -6.59 -20.24
N ARG A 600 -11.00 -6.45 -20.42
CA ARG A 600 -11.94 -5.95 -19.39
C ARG A 600 -12.62 -7.05 -18.56
N ARG A 601 -12.36 -8.34 -18.84
CA ARG A 601 -13.07 -9.46 -18.21
C ARG A 601 -12.16 -10.42 -17.47
N GLU A 602 -10.94 -10.61 -17.94
CA GLU A 602 -9.96 -11.53 -17.38
C GLU A 602 -9.05 -10.79 -16.38
N LYS A 603 -8.53 -11.52 -15.40
CA LYS A 603 -7.55 -10.99 -14.45
C LYS A 603 -6.26 -10.59 -15.17
N THR A 604 -5.62 -9.53 -14.72
CA THR A 604 -4.35 -9.00 -15.27
C THR A 604 -3.28 -10.07 -15.37
N GLU A 605 -3.09 -10.87 -14.33
CA GLU A 605 -2.13 -11.99 -14.30
C GLU A 605 -2.34 -12.96 -15.47
N LYS A 606 -3.58 -13.44 -15.68
CA LYS A 606 -3.89 -14.37 -16.77
C LYS A 606 -3.70 -13.78 -18.17
N LEU A 607 -4.00 -12.48 -18.31
CA LEU A 607 -3.77 -11.78 -19.57
C LEU A 607 -2.29 -11.70 -19.90
N LEU A 608 -1.46 -11.35 -18.90
CA LEU A 608 -0.01 -11.26 -19.07
C LEU A 608 0.63 -12.63 -19.26
N GLU A 609 0.20 -13.68 -18.57
CA GLU A 609 0.68 -15.06 -18.81
C GLU A 609 0.42 -15.51 -20.26
N ALA A 610 -0.81 -15.30 -20.75
CA ALA A 610 -1.15 -15.63 -22.12
C ALA A 610 -0.35 -14.80 -23.13
N TRP A 611 -0.13 -13.50 -22.84
CA TRP A 611 0.68 -12.61 -23.67
C TRP A 611 2.16 -13.03 -23.71
N ILE A 612 2.77 -13.32 -22.57
CA ILE A 612 4.15 -13.77 -22.45
C ILE A 612 4.37 -15.02 -23.28
N LYS A 613 3.44 -16.00 -23.18
CA LYS A 613 3.48 -17.24 -23.96
C LYS A 613 3.32 -16.98 -25.47
N ASP A 614 2.35 -16.15 -25.87
CA ASP A 614 2.12 -15.84 -27.29
C ASP A 614 3.31 -15.13 -27.92
N ARG A 615 4.02 -14.32 -27.12
CA ARG A 615 5.19 -13.56 -27.55
C ARG A 615 6.53 -14.28 -27.34
N LYS A 616 6.53 -15.47 -26.75
CA LYS A 616 7.74 -16.25 -26.38
C LYS A 616 8.71 -15.46 -25.54
N LEU A 617 8.19 -14.83 -24.47
CA LEU A 617 8.94 -13.96 -23.55
C LEU A 617 9.14 -14.61 -22.17
N GLU A 618 9.00 -15.94 -22.06
CA GLU A 618 9.08 -16.70 -20.82
C GLU A 618 10.45 -16.60 -20.15
N GLU A 619 11.51 -16.43 -20.93
CA GLU A 619 12.89 -16.29 -20.42
C GLU A 619 13.21 -14.85 -19.96
N SER A 620 12.35 -13.87 -20.22
CA SER A 620 12.58 -12.48 -19.83
C SER A 620 12.35 -12.28 -18.33
N GLU A 621 13.42 -11.93 -17.60
CA GLU A 621 13.33 -11.59 -16.18
C GLU A 621 12.41 -10.36 -15.95
N ALA A 622 12.50 -9.35 -16.82
CA ALA A 622 11.67 -8.16 -16.74
C ALA A 622 10.18 -8.49 -16.89
N MET A 623 9.83 -9.37 -17.84
CA MET A 623 8.45 -9.83 -18.02
C MET A 623 7.97 -10.69 -16.84
N SER A 624 8.85 -11.48 -16.23
CA SER A 624 8.53 -12.23 -15.01
C SER A 624 8.24 -11.29 -13.83
N ARG A 625 9.00 -10.20 -13.68
CA ARG A 625 8.76 -9.16 -12.65
C ARG A 625 7.45 -8.42 -12.91
N LEU A 626 7.15 -8.09 -14.17
CA LEU A 626 5.86 -7.49 -14.56
C LEU A 626 4.68 -8.39 -14.19
N LEU A 627 4.80 -9.70 -14.46
CA LEU A 627 3.77 -10.68 -14.09
C LEU A 627 3.58 -10.74 -12.56
N ASN A 628 4.67 -10.72 -11.79
CA ASN A 628 4.61 -10.71 -10.33
C ASN A 628 3.96 -9.42 -9.77
N ALA A 629 4.10 -8.29 -10.46
CA ALA A 629 3.40 -7.05 -10.11
C ALA A 629 1.89 -7.12 -10.44
N ALA A 630 1.54 -7.80 -11.54
CA ALA A 630 0.15 -7.96 -11.97
C ALA A 630 -0.72 -8.78 -11.01
N VAL A 631 -0.11 -9.68 -10.23
CA VAL A 631 -0.82 -10.51 -9.23
C VAL A 631 -1.58 -9.65 -8.22
N LEU A 632 -1.07 -8.47 -7.89
CA LEU A 632 -1.66 -7.54 -6.93
C LEU A 632 -2.79 -6.68 -7.51
N ASN A 633 -2.96 -6.68 -8.85
CA ASN A 633 -3.90 -5.81 -9.55
C ASN A 633 -4.92 -6.66 -10.33
N PRO A 634 -6.16 -6.76 -9.88
CA PRO A 634 -7.15 -7.68 -10.48
C PRO A 634 -7.59 -7.28 -11.88
N SER A 635 -7.57 -5.99 -12.23
CA SER A 635 -7.95 -5.48 -13.55
C SER A 635 -6.79 -4.81 -14.26
N MET A 636 -6.71 -4.97 -15.59
CA MET A 636 -5.67 -4.35 -16.41
C MET A 636 -5.76 -2.81 -16.37
N GLU A 637 -6.95 -2.25 -16.27
CA GLU A 637 -7.18 -0.80 -16.18
C GLU A 637 -6.54 -0.23 -14.89
N SER A 638 -6.86 -0.82 -13.73
CA SER A 638 -6.26 -0.42 -12.45
C SER A 638 -4.74 -0.63 -12.43
N PHE A 639 -4.25 -1.68 -13.08
CA PHE A 639 -2.82 -1.96 -13.18
C PHE A 639 -2.08 -0.88 -13.96
N LEU A 640 -2.60 -0.50 -15.13
CA LEU A 640 -2.02 0.57 -15.96
C LEU A 640 -2.09 1.93 -15.26
N GLU A 641 -3.20 2.25 -14.60
CA GLU A 641 -3.31 3.46 -13.79
C GLU A 641 -2.27 3.50 -12.66
N THR A 642 -2.06 2.37 -11.98
CA THR A 642 -1.05 2.27 -10.91
C THR A 642 0.35 2.49 -11.44
N ILE A 643 0.69 1.92 -12.61
CA ILE A 643 2.00 2.12 -13.22
C ILE A 643 2.17 3.56 -13.73
N SER A 644 1.15 4.13 -14.35
CA SER A 644 1.23 5.47 -14.95
C SER A 644 1.19 6.60 -13.92
N PHE A 645 0.27 6.53 -12.95
CA PHE A 645 0.01 7.63 -12.01
C PHE A 645 0.27 7.28 -10.55
N GLY A 646 0.65 6.04 -10.25
CA GLY A 646 0.95 5.61 -8.89
C GLY A 646 2.21 6.28 -8.34
N SER A 647 2.20 6.55 -7.04
CA SER A 647 3.42 6.94 -6.31
C SER A 647 4.40 5.77 -6.23
N GLU A 648 5.63 6.04 -5.79
CA GLU A 648 6.67 5.01 -5.62
C GLU A 648 6.18 3.82 -4.75
N GLY A 649 5.41 4.08 -3.70
CA GLY A 649 4.86 3.03 -2.82
C GLY A 649 3.64 2.28 -3.37
N ASP A 650 3.03 2.75 -4.46
CA ASP A 650 1.85 2.11 -5.06
C ASP A 650 2.22 1.00 -6.03
N VAL A 651 3.38 1.11 -6.71
CA VAL A 651 3.90 0.05 -7.58
C VAL A 651 4.49 -1.05 -6.71
N ARG A 652 3.91 -2.25 -6.73
CA ARG A 652 4.29 -3.38 -5.88
C ARG A 652 4.52 -4.65 -6.70
N ARG A 653 5.46 -5.46 -6.25
CA ARG A 653 5.80 -6.75 -6.85
C ARG A 653 5.94 -7.82 -5.76
N CYS A 654 5.28 -8.96 -5.95
CA CYS A 654 5.49 -10.13 -5.09
C CYS A 654 6.86 -10.76 -5.30
N GLY A 655 7.42 -11.34 -4.25
CA GLY A 655 8.66 -12.12 -4.32
C GLY A 655 8.53 -13.43 -5.11
N SER A 656 7.30 -13.92 -5.28
CA SER A 656 6.98 -15.13 -6.06
C SER A 656 5.64 -14.98 -6.80
N ARG A 657 5.36 -15.89 -7.75
CA ARG A 657 4.08 -15.91 -8.50
C ARG A 657 2.85 -16.20 -7.62
N LYS A 658 3.04 -16.84 -6.47
CA LYS A 658 1.95 -17.06 -5.52
C LYS A 658 1.94 -15.85 -4.56
N PHE A 659 0.87 -15.08 -4.59
CA PHE A 659 0.67 -14.01 -3.62
C PHE A 659 0.32 -14.64 -2.27
N PRO A 660 1.19 -14.57 -1.27
CA PRO A 660 0.79 -14.82 0.09
C PRO A 660 -0.02 -13.60 0.55
N ALA A 661 -1.21 -13.83 1.09
CA ALA A 661 -2.02 -12.78 1.70
C ALA A 661 -1.29 -12.09 2.85
N ASP A 662 -0.26 -12.74 3.39
CA ASP A 662 0.59 -12.29 4.49
C ASP A 662 2.06 -12.31 4.05
N ALA A 663 2.71 -11.15 4.00
CA ALA A 663 4.08 -10.98 3.52
C ALA A 663 4.77 -9.75 4.12
N VAL A 664 6.08 -9.85 4.36
CA VAL A 664 6.93 -8.72 4.79
C VAL A 664 7.00 -7.67 3.69
N MET A 665 6.84 -6.40 4.07
CA MET A 665 6.92 -5.28 3.14
C MET A 665 8.35 -4.75 3.05
N LEU A 666 8.93 -4.76 1.85
CA LEU A 666 10.23 -4.17 1.53
C LEU A 666 10.02 -2.90 0.73
N MET A 667 10.54 -1.76 1.18
CA MET A 667 10.38 -0.50 0.47
C MET A 667 11.45 0.53 0.83
N THR A 668 11.55 1.57 0.01
CA THR A 668 12.40 2.72 0.35
C THR A 668 11.78 3.53 1.49
N LEU A 669 12.61 4.30 2.21
CA LEU A 669 12.15 5.27 3.20
C LEU A 669 11.14 6.26 2.60
N HIS A 670 11.35 6.68 1.34
CA HIS A 670 10.40 7.56 0.63
C HIS A 670 9.08 6.86 0.35
N GLY A 671 9.12 5.60 -0.11
CA GLY A 671 7.92 4.80 -0.39
C GLY A 671 7.10 4.46 0.85
N ALA A 672 7.71 4.52 2.04
CA ALA A 672 7.04 4.26 3.31
C ALA A 672 6.22 5.46 3.83
N LYS A 673 6.38 6.63 3.22
CA LYS A 673 5.63 7.82 3.63
C LYS A 673 4.12 7.58 3.53
N GLY A 674 3.37 8.00 4.56
CA GLY A 674 1.92 7.79 4.65
C GLY A 674 1.50 6.39 5.13
N LEU A 675 2.43 5.42 5.22
CA LEU A 675 2.16 4.08 5.74
C LEU A 675 2.49 3.97 7.23
N GLU A 676 2.07 2.85 7.85
CA GLU A 676 2.36 2.52 9.24
C GLU A 676 2.38 1.00 9.41
N PHE A 677 3.26 0.52 10.30
CA PHE A 677 3.46 -0.89 10.55
C PHE A 677 3.69 -1.13 12.04
N PRO A 678 3.19 -2.23 12.61
CA PRO A 678 3.48 -2.61 14.00
C PRO A 678 4.98 -2.73 14.29
N ALA A 679 5.76 -3.35 13.39
CA ALA A 679 7.20 -3.49 13.53
C ALA A 679 7.93 -2.98 12.27
N VAL A 680 8.96 -2.16 12.46
CA VAL A 680 9.74 -1.56 11.38
C VAL A 680 11.23 -1.81 11.60
N PHE A 681 11.89 -2.28 10.54
CA PHE A 681 13.33 -2.30 10.43
C PHE A 681 13.81 -1.14 9.56
N LEU A 682 14.77 -0.35 10.06
CA LEU A 682 15.53 0.60 9.25
C LEU A 682 16.86 -0.05 8.86
N TYR A 683 16.97 -0.48 7.62
CA TYR A 683 18.10 -1.27 7.12
C TYR A 683 19.18 -0.44 6.47
N GLY A 684 20.44 -0.69 6.84
CA GLY A 684 21.61 -0.08 6.23
C GLY A 684 21.85 1.37 6.65
N MET A 685 21.58 1.69 7.93
CA MET A 685 21.75 3.04 8.48
C MET A 685 23.23 3.34 8.76
N ARG A 686 24.01 3.51 7.69
CA ARG A 686 25.47 3.73 7.72
C ARG A 686 25.88 4.95 6.91
N LYS A 687 27.05 5.46 7.20
CA LYS A 687 27.70 6.56 6.46
C LYS A 687 27.73 6.29 4.95
N GLY A 688 27.43 7.32 4.16
CA GLY A 688 27.35 7.25 2.71
C GLY A 688 26.03 6.73 2.15
N LEU A 689 25.23 6.00 2.96
CA LEU A 689 23.86 5.62 2.62
C LEU A 689 22.82 6.48 3.36
N MET A 690 23.08 6.85 4.61
CA MET A 690 22.20 7.69 5.39
C MET A 690 23.02 8.64 6.28
N PRO A 691 23.20 9.91 5.89
CA PRO A 691 22.73 10.56 4.66
C PRO A 691 23.33 9.96 3.39
N LEU A 692 22.59 10.07 2.26
CA LEU A 692 23.06 9.57 0.98
C LEU A 692 24.13 10.51 0.40
N GLU A 693 25.34 9.98 0.16
CA GLU A 693 26.46 10.71 -0.45
C GLU A 693 26.60 10.27 -1.92
N LEU A 694 26.33 11.15 -2.86
CA LEU A 694 26.50 10.92 -4.29
C LEU A 694 27.74 11.71 -4.80
N GLY A 695 28.88 11.08 -4.78
CA GLY A 695 30.16 11.70 -5.22
C GLY A 695 30.61 12.84 -4.29
N THR A 696 30.87 14.03 -4.86
CA THR A 696 31.33 15.21 -4.10
C THR A 696 30.20 16.07 -3.54
N ALA A 697 28.95 15.78 -3.86
CA ALA A 697 27.79 16.51 -3.35
C ALA A 697 27.24 15.77 -2.13
N ALA A 698 27.43 16.34 -0.94
CA ALA A 698 26.67 15.94 0.24
C ALA A 698 25.20 16.32 0.00
N GLY A 699 24.28 15.38 0.24
CA GLY A 699 22.84 15.66 0.24
C GLY A 699 22.48 16.72 1.29
N ASP A 700 21.31 17.34 1.18
CA ASP A 700 20.81 18.23 2.22
C ASP A 700 20.63 17.43 3.52
N MET A 701 21.50 17.71 4.49
CA MET A 701 21.52 17.01 5.78
C MET A 701 20.19 17.11 6.51
N GLU A 702 19.50 18.25 6.40
CA GLU A 702 18.19 18.43 7.04
C GLU A 702 17.09 17.60 6.35
N GLU A 703 17.14 17.47 5.02
CA GLU A 703 16.22 16.61 4.26
C GLU A 703 16.46 15.13 4.55
N GLU A 704 17.71 14.67 4.57
CA GLU A 704 18.05 13.29 4.92
C GLU A 704 17.66 12.95 6.38
N ARG A 705 17.81 13.91 7.31
CA ARG A 705 17.33 13.73 8.69
C ARG A 705 15.80 13.65 8.76
N ARG A 706 15.06 14.48 7.98
CA ARG A 706 13.62 14.35 7.86
C ARG A 706 13.23 12.98 7.29
N LEU A 707 13.98 12.47 6.33
CA LEU A 707 13.74 11.13 5.77
C LEU A 707 13.96 10.02 6.80
N PHE A 708 15.02 10.12 7.60
CA PHE A 708 15.27 9.20 8.71
C PHE A 708 14.13 9.27 9.75
N TYR A 709 13.72 10.46 10.14
CA TYR A 709 12.58 10.72 11.01
C TYR A 709 11.26 10.11 10.44
N VAL A 710 11.02 10.27 9.13
CA VAL A 710 9.88 9.62 8.47
C VAL A 710 9.95 8.10 8.65
N GLY A 711 11.12 7.50 8.45
CA GLY A 711 11.31 6.06 8.65
C GLY A 711 11.00 5.60 10.07
N MET A 712 11.56 6.29 11.09
CA MET A 712 11.32 5.98 12.51
C MET A 712 9.83 6.04 12.85
N THR A 713 9.13 7.07 12.38
CA THR A 713 7.71 7.33 12.68
C THR A 713 6.74 6.44 11.89
N ARG A 714 7.24 5.48 11.09
CA ARG A 714 6.40 4.42 10.49
C ARG A 714 6.11 3.30 11.47
N ALA A 715 6.94 3.15 12.52
CA ALA A 715 6.77 2.13 13.54
C ALA A 715 5.67 2.52 14.54
N ALA A 716 4.81 1.56 14.84
CA ALA A 716 3.78 1.71 15.86
C ALA A 716 4.23 1.15 17.22
N GLU A 717 4.77 -0.06 17.24
CA GLU A 717 5.06 -0.81 18.48
C GLU A 717 6.56 -1.13 18.63
N GLU A 718 7.25 -1.51 17.55
CA GLU A 718 8.67 -1.89 17.60
C GLU A 718 9.47 -1.21 16.47
N LEU A 719 10.61 -0.63 16.85
CA LEU A 719 11.57 -0.03 15.90
C LEU A 719 12.95 -0.66 16.11
N ILE A 720 13.47 -1.26 15.03
CA ILE A 720 14.79 -1.89 14.99
C ILE A 720 15.60 -1.20 13.90
N ILE A 721 16.70 -0.58 14.29
CA ILE A 721 17.59 0.15 13.37
C ILE A 721 18.86 -0.67 13.21
N THR A 722 19.24 -1.00 11.99
CA THR A 722 20.41 -1.82 11.73
C THR A 722 21.48 -1.04 10.96
N SER A 723 22.72 -1.29 11.28
CA SER A 723 23.87 -0.71 10.60
C SER A 723 25.00 -1.73 10.44
N SER A 724 25.82 -1.54 9.40
CA SER A 724 27.03 -2.32 9.17
C SER A 724 28.17 -1.40 8.72
N GLY A 725 29.34 -1.54 9.32
CA GLY A 725 30.47 -0.66 9.08
C GLY A 725 30.40 0.65 9.89
N GLU A 726 30.80 1.79 9.28
CA GLU A 726 30.73 3.10 9.95
C GLU A 726 29.26 3.54 10.10
N PRO A 727 28.74 3.74 11.33
CA PRO A 727 27.34 4.07 11.53
C PRO A 727 26.98 5.45 10.98
N SER A 728 25.70 5.65 10.65
CA SER A 728 25.15 6.95 10.30
C SER A 728 25.31 7.94 11.45
N VAL A 729 25.57 9.22 11.11
CA VAL A 729 25.62 10.31 12.08
C VAL A 729 24.30 10.44 12.86
N PHE A 730 23.17 10.09 12.26
CA PHE A 730 21.85 10.16 12.89
C PHE A 730 21.65 9.14 14.01
N LEU A 731 22.43 8.05 14.05
CA LEU A 731 22.39 7.10 15.14
C LEU A 731 22.96 7.68 16.44
N GLY A 732 23.90 8.62 16.34
CA GLY A 732 24.43 9.36 17.48
C GLY A 732 23.49 10.44 18.02
N GLU A 733 22.39 10.74 17.31
CA GLU A 733 21.37 11.69 17.72
C GLU A 733 20.19 11.01 18.47
N ILE A 734 20.22 9.68 18.61
CA ILE A 734 19.19 8.90 19.32
C ILE A 734 19.54 8.87 20.80
N PRO A 735 18.62 9.22 21.73
CA PRO A 735 18.88 9.24 23.16
C PRO A 735 19.05 7.84 23.72
N GLU A 736 20.12 7.62 24.50
CA GLU A 736 20.45 6.32 25.10
C GLU A 736 19.39 5.83 26.10
N GLU A 737 18.63 6.73 26.71
CA GLU A 737 17.58 6.40 27.68
C GLU A 737 16.37 5.68 27.07
N HIS A 738 16.15 5.84 25.76
CA HIS A 738 15.02 5.24 25.03
C HIS A 738 15.48 4.21 23.98
N ALA A 739 16.79 3.96 23.87
CA ALA A 739 17.37 3.05 22.89
C ALA A 739 18.31 2.02 23.55
N VAL A 740 18.35 0.83 22.98
CA VAL A 740 19.28 -0.25 23.37
C VAL A 740 20.25 -0.52 22.23
N MET A 741 21.55 -0.38 22.51
CA MET A 741 22.61 -0.66 21.54
C MET A 741 23.01 -2.14 21.61
N GLU A 742 22.88 -2.85 20.50
CA GLU A 742 23.15 -4.29 20.42
C GLU A 742 24.19 -4.59 19.33
N LYS A 743 24.88 -5.72 19.47
CA LYS A 743 25.73 -6.27 18.41
C LYS A 743 25.16 -7.58 17.91
N ALA A 744 24.93 -7.68 16.62
CA ALA A 744 24.54 -8.95 16.02
C ALA A 744 25.65 -9.99 16.25
N LYS A 745 25.29 -11.16 16.78
CA LYS A 745 26.25 -12.25 17.03
C LYS A 745 26.92 -12.62 15.68
N LYS A 746 28.27 -12.67 15.65
CA LYS A 746 28.97 -13.27 14.51
C LYS A 746 28.60 -14.75 14.46
N GLU A 747 27.95 -15.17 13.39
CA GLU A 747 27.92 -16.61 13.13
C GLU A 747 29.35 -17.10 12.97
N LYS A 748 29.72 -18.12 13.73
CA LYS A 748 30.94 -18.88 13.42
C LYS A 748 30.73 -19.38 11.98
N PRO A 749 31.71 -19.20 11.07
CA PRO A 749 31.62 -19.84 9.79
C PRO A 749 31.27 -21.29 10.08
N VAL A 750 30.20 -21.79 9.47
CA VAL A 750 29.95 -23.22 9.42
C VAL A 750 31.24 -23.76 8.84
N GLU A 751 32.05 -24.48 9.65
CA GLU A 751 33.17 -25.24 9.13
C GLU A 751 32.55 -25.99 7.97
N GLU A 752 33.12 -25.78 6.76
CA GLU A 752 32.64 -26.48 5.58
C GLU A 752 32.56 -27.94 6.00
N VAL A 753 31.36 -28.42 6.22
CA VAL A 753 31.10 -29.84 6.31
C VAL A 753 31.49 -30.31 4.94
N ILE A 754 32.73 -30.81 4.80
CA ILE A 754 33.18 -31.50 3.64
C ILE A 754 32.16 -32.64 3.48
N GLN A 755 31.19 -32.42 2.62
CA GLN A 755 30.24 -33.45 2.23
C GLN A 755 31.06 -34.44 1.42
N LEU A 756 31.70 -35.37 2.16
CA LEU A 756 32.37 -36.49 1.55
C LEU A 756 31.30 -37.25 0.76
N SER A 757 31.39 -37.18 -0.54
CA SER A 757 30.60 -38.02 -1.42
C SER A 757 30.84 -39.47 -1.04
N LEU A 758 29.79 -40.31 -1.01
CA LEU A 758 29.90 -41.75 -0.75
C LEU A 758 30.85 -42.45 -1.73
N PHE A 759 31.24 -41.78 -2.82
CA PHE A 759 32.17 -42.25 -3.84
C PHE A 759 33.65 -41.91 -3.53
N ASP A 760 33.94 -41.08 -2.51
CA ASP A 760 35.30 -40.76 -2.11
C ASP A 760 35.82 -41.65 -0.97
N MET A 761 35.07 -42.63 -0.55
CA MET A 761 35.51 -43.67 0.41
C MET A 761 36.13 -44.83 -0.36
N GLU A 762 37.47 -44.84 -0.47
CA GLU A 762 38.19 -46.05 -0.86
C GLU A 762 37.99 -47.14 0.22
N TRP A 763 37.33 -48.22 -0.16
CA TRP A 763 37.21 -49.41 0.67
C TRP A 763 38.56 -50.12 0.73
N THR A 764 39.32 -49.95 1.81
CA THR A 764 40.47 -50.80 2.15
C THR A 764 40.01 -52.07 2.88
#